data_61dce984a1d93c2b04e7ca0fbe74dfad
#
_entry.id   61dce984a1d93c2b04e7ca0fbe74dfad
#
_cell.length_a   1.000
_cell.length_b   1.000
_cell.length_c   1.000
_cell.angle_alpha   90.00
_cell.angle_beta   90.00
_cell.angle_gamma   90.00
#
_symmetry.space_group_name_H-M   'P 1'
#
loop_
_entity.id
_entity.type
_entity.pdbx_description
1 polymer ?
#
loop_
_entity_poly.entity_id
_entity_poly.type
_entity_poly.pdbx_seq_one_letter_code
_entity_poly.pdbx_strand_id
1 'polypeptide(L)'
;MTAAPRPSAPLSRRTLLGTGLAVGLAAGAGASAAAAPAGRGGAVLSDAYRAAPSGRTDAAPSGRTDAAPAYRITIDPGTVHQRIDGFGASGAWWAQNLGTWQEERRQEVARLLFSPTRGIGLSQYRYNIGGGIDETITDPWRTAETFETGPGSYDWDRDAAARWFLRAAAEHGVEDFVAFVNSPPRRLTANGRTYGDPGTSNLPPENHQEFVQYLLDVVRRFRDHEGIEFRFVSPINEPQWTWDGPGQEGCHYEPEQVRDLTALTIEAFEGSDLGTRVSAPEAGEYRSLYSEQDYAAWLLEDEGVREGLGEFATHSYWSTDAQREQAAARMAEHPEVLFSMTEWCEMVGGRDSGMDSALVLARTVHSDLTIANVSAWQYWIAVSRYDYHDGLLYTGYVAPGDEETIQQTQRLWALGNYSRFLRPGARRIGLEVEASEQTEGVMARIPFVEPEIATATSPGDRLFRIEDAAGDDHGPGTFTYPGSAVFTPGCFDLLSVEATDGGEDVLFAIRLGADLVDPWDGSPVGYDLQNIDIYVDTRGEGGFTELLPGRRALVADGYAWDRAVFATGRTDVVERDVAEKVNAAMREALFVPLEDRQSIDGDVLTLRVPKSFLGEMRPGWAFQVVVTGSEGSMEADSLRVREVRATASEWNFGGGSDGVEDPNILDLLVPAGMSQAEALAWTPSTLVEVHASAFLDEETDSLVIVAINESDQEQVVELAVPHSSRSLLLTPHVTAEGARLARGRRVPLVRGADGPARGEVALAPRSITTFTAPRG
;
A
#
# COMPACT_ATOMS: atom_id res chain seq x y z
N MET A 1 20.45 -60.67 12.02
CA MET A 1 21.61 -59.88 11.53
C MET A 1 21.05 -58.82 10.65
N THR A 2 20.66 -57.69 11.21
CA THR A 2 20.05 -56.55 10.55
C THR A 2 20.93 -55.35 10.89
N ALA A 3 21.51 -54.74 9.87
CA ALA A 3 22.34 -53.58 10.01
C ALA A 3 21.51 -52.31 10.24
N ALA A 4 21.89 -51.53 11.25
CA ALA A 4 21.31 -50.24 11.55
C ALA A 4 21.86 -49.17 10.59
N PRO A 5 21.08 -48.11 10.23
CA PRO A 5 21.58 -47.02 9.43
C PRO A 5 22.40 -46.04 10.29
N ARG A 6 23.42 -45.48 9.68
CA ARG A 6 24.28 -44.44 10.27
C ARG A 6 23.59 -43.09 10.30
N PRO A 7 23.82 -42.23 11.29
CA PRO A 7 23.29 -40.89 11.33
C PRO A 7 24.03 -39.98 10.35
N SER A 8 23.25 -39.17 9.59
CA SER A 8 23.74 -38.10 8.77
C SER A 8 24.21 -36.92 9.63
N ALA A 9 25.33 -36.33 9.28
CA ALA A 9 25.88 -35.14 9.93
C ALA A 9 25.02 -33.91 9.70
N PRO A 10 24.95 -32.96 10.66
CA PRO A 10 24.19 -31.73 10.46
C PRO A 10 24.93 -30.79 9.52
N LEU A 11 24.22 -30.32 8.50
CA LEU A 11 24.62 -29.18 7.67
C LEU A 11 24.58 -27.91 8.53
N SER A 12 25.69 -27.19 8.56
CA SER A 12 25.80 -25.89 9.21
C SER A 12 24.94 -24.86 8.46
N ARG A 13 23.89 -24.39 9.11
CA ARG A 13 23.16 -23.21 8.67
C ARG A 13 24.08 -22.00 8.82
N ARG A 14 24.54 -21.44 7.72
CA ARG A 14 25.03 -20.06 7.68
C ARG A 14 23.79 -19.16 7.73
N THR A 15 23.82 -18.26 8.68
CA THR A 15 22.85 -17.22 8.97
C THR A 15 22.63 -16.36 7.71
N LEU A 16 21.46 -16.45 7.11
CA LEU A 16 20.96 -15.47 6.15
C LEU A 16 20.51 -14.25 6.95
N LEU A 17 21.30 -13.21 6.88
CA LEU A 17 20.90 -11.86 7.29
C LEU A 17 19.94 -11.32 6.21
N GLY A 18 18.64 -11.55 6.40
CA GLY A 18 17.63 -10.80 5.69
C GLY A 18 17.59 -9.39 6.28
N THR A 19 18.13 -8.40 5.57
CA THR A 19 17.89 -7.00 5.87
C THR A 19 16.47 -6.63 5.42
N GLY A 20 15.49 -6.96 6.24
CA GLY A 20 14.20 -6.30 6.16
C GLY A 20 14.42 -4.83 6.45
N LEU A 21 14.07 -3.93 5.54
CA LEU A 21 14.00 -2.50 5.80
C LEU A 21 12.90 -2.27 6.84
N ALA A 22 13.26 -2.32 8.13
CA ALA A 22 12.52 -1.58 9.12
C ALA A 22 12.73 -0.11 8.77
N VAL A 23 11.69 0.56 8.26
CA VAL A 23 11.69 2.02 8.14
C VAL A 23 11.73 2.59 9.55
N GLY A 24 12.94 2.55 10.13
CA GLY A 24 13.27 3.32 11.30
C GLY A 24 13.32 4.78 10.87
N LEU A 25 12.42 5.58 11.36
CA LEU A 25 12.54 7.04 11.34
C LEU A 25 13.86 7.41 12.03
N ALA A 26 14.95 7.51 11.26
CA ALA A 26 16.20 8.05 11.73
C ALA A 26 16.01 9.57 11.92
N ALA A 27 15.88 9.99 13.18
CA ALA A 27 16.00 11.37 13.57
C ALA A 27 17.44 11.81 13.29
N GLY A 28 17.65 12.62 12.26
CA GLY A 28 18.92 13.22 11.94
C GLY A 28 19.43 14.10 13.08
N ALA A 29 20.58 13.73 13.64
CA ALA A 29 21.31 14.54 14.61
C ALA A 29 21.91 15.77 13.94
N GLY A 30 21.67 16.93 14.53
CA GLY A 30 22.03 18.23 14.02
C GLY A 30 23.53 18.49 13.87
N ALA A 31 23.83 19.27 12.85
CA ALA A 31 25.06 20.03 12.75
C ALA A 31 24.77 21.48 13.16
N SER A 32 25.48 21.94 14.20
CA SER A 32 25.42 23.29 14.69
C SER A 32 26.08 24.26 13.69
N ALA A 33 25.42 25.36 13.37
CA ALA A 33 26.05 26.53 12.77
C ALA A 33 25.69 27.78 13.59
N ALA A 34 26.71 28.60 13.77
CA ALA A 34 26.85 29.71 14.70
C ALA A 34 25.84 30.85 14.52
N ALA A 35 25.60 31.52 15.63
CA ALA A 35 24.82 32.75 15.79
C ALA A 35 25.58 34.02 15.35
N ALA A 36 24.86 35.01 14.80
CA ALA A 36 25.08 36.45 15.03
C ALA A 36 23.91 37.27 14.49
N PRO A 37 23.69 38.56 14.88
CA PRO A 37 22.96 38.97 16.05
C PRO A 37 21.66 39.78 15.75
N ALA A 38 20.96 40.11 16.83
CA ALA A 38 19.67 40.75 16.91
C ALA A 38 19.50 42.10 16.22
N GLY A 39 18.30 42.28 15.60
CA GLY A 39 17.73 43.58 15.28
C GLY A 39 16.31 43.66 15.87
N ARG A 40 16.04 44.62 16.72
CA ARG A 40 14.79 44.90 17.39
C ARG A 40 13.75 45.46 16.42
N GLY A 41 12.52 45.03 16.56
CA GLY A 41 11.36 45.66 15.97
C GLY A 41 10.08 45.00 16.46
N GLY A 42 9.53 45.49 17.57
CA GLY A 42 8.25 45.00 18.07
C GLY A 42 7.11 45.51 17.20
N ALA A 43 6.14 44.63 16.93
CA ALA A 43 4.81 45.01 16.56
C ALA A 43 3.82 44.07 17.29
N VAL A 44 3.05 44.69 18.15
CA VAL A 44 1.90 44.17 18.86
C VAL A 44 0.87 43.75 17.82
N LEU A 45 0.42 42.51 17.81
CA LEU A 45 -0.81 42.10 17.16
C LEU A 45 -1.82 41.72 18.21
N SER A 46 -2.69 42.69 18.49
CA SER A 46 -3.91 42.57 19.27
C SER A 46 -5.05 41.98 18.44
N ASP A 47 -5.78 41.08 19.05
CA ASP A 47 -7.20 40.77 18.87
C ASP A 47 -7.90 41.11 17.55
N ALA A 48 -8.20 40.07 16.74
CA ALA A 48 -9.36 40.06 15.86
C ALA A 48 -9.77 38.65 15.47
N TYR A 49 -10.30 37.87 16.39
CA TYR A 49 -11.19 36.76 16.03
C TYR A 49 -12.63 37.17 16.43
N ARG A 50 -13.21 38.10 15.69
CA ARG A 50 -14.66 38.30 15.64
C ARG A 50 -15.19 37.42 14.51
N ALA A 51 -16.15 36.56 14.87
CA ALA A 51 -16.97 35.81 13.93
C ALA A 51 -17.49 36.73 12.80
N ALA A 52 -17.06 36.42 11.57
CA ALA A 52 -17.68 37.01 10.39
C ALA A 52 -19.08 36.38 10.20
N PRO A 53 -20.08 37.17 9.82
CA PRO A 53 -21.41 36.66 9.53
C PRO A 53 -21.35 35.81 8.26
N SER A 54 -22.09 34.71 8.24
CA SER A 54 -22.30 33.81 7.11
C SER A 54 -22.77 34.61 5.88
N GLY A 55 -21.79 35.07 5.09
CA GLY A 55 -22.05 35.60 3.77
C GLY A 55 -22.34 34.44 2.83
N ARG A 56 -23.59 34.35 2.37
CA ARG A 56 -23.92 33.59 1.17
C ARG A 56 -23.06 34.15 0.03
N THR A 57 -22.08 33.42 -0.39
CA THR A 57 -21.50 33.57 -1.73
C THR A 57 -22.47 32.83 -2.66
N ASP A 58 -23.40 33.57 -3.24
CA ASP A 58 -24.09 33.14 -4.46
C ASP A 58 -23.04 33.14 -5.59
N ALA A 59 -22.27 32.08 -5.72
CA ALA A 59 -21.62 31.77 -6.96
C ALA A 59 -22.75 31.46 -7.94
N ALA A 60 -22.97 32.37 -8.89
CA ALA A 60 -23.88 32.14 -9.97
C ALA A 60 -23.50 30.87 -10.72
N PRO A 61 -24.44 30.01 -11.13
CA PRO A 61 -24.12 28.87 -11.94
C PRO A 61 -23.49 29.38 -13.25
N SER A 62 -22.24 28.94 -13.50
CA SER A 62 -21.62 29.02 -14.81
C SER A 62 -22.60 28.40 -15.80
N GLY A 63 -22.81 29.07 -16.94
CA GLY A 63 -23.81 28.67 -17.92
C GLY A 63 -23.64 27.23 -18.31
N ARG A 64 -24.76 26.52 -18.49
CA ARG A 64 -24.81 25.19 -19.12
C ARG A 64 -23.88 25.18 -20.34
N THR A 65 -22.80 24.46 -20.27
CA THR A 65 -22.05 24.06 -21.46
C THR A 65 -22.90 22.98 -22.13
N ASP A 66 -23.19 23.13 -23.41
CA ASP A 66 -23.87 22.11 -24.25
C ASP A 66 -22.95 20.86 -24.49
N ALA A 67 -21.89 20.68 -23.70
CA ALA A 67 -21.03 19.51 -23.76
C ALA A 67 -21.75 18.30 -23.14
N ALA A 68 -21.67 17.16 -23.79
CA ALA A 68 -22.14 15.90 -23.21
C ALA A 68 -21.38 15.61 -21.90
N PRO A 69 -22.01 14.93 -20.92
CA PRO A 69 -21.33 14.54 -19.67
C PRO A 69 -20.07 13.71 -20.00
N ALA A 70 -18.94 14.03 -19.34
CA ALA A 70 -17.70 13.31 -19.52
C ALA A 70 -17.76 11.87 -18.94
N TYR A 71 -18.64 11.68 -17.94
CA TYR A 71 -18.83 10.37 -17.29
C TYR A 71 -20.33 10.09 -17.10
N ARG A 72 -20.65 8.79 -17.13
CA ARG A 72 -21.94 8.27 -16.70
C ARG A 72 -21.73 7.32 -15.52
N ILE A 73 -22.45 7.52 -14.43
CA ILE A 73 -22.48 6.64 -13.28
C ILE A 73 -23.86 6.00 -13.20
N THR A 74 -23.91 4.69 -13.38
CA THR A 74 -25.14 3.88 -13.32
C THR A 74 -25.15 3.13 -11.98
N ILE A 75 -26.18 3.36 -11.16
CA ILE A 75 -26.32 2.77 -9.83
C ILE A 75 -27.35 1.66 -9.89
N ASP A 76 -26.96 0.42 -9.58
CA ASP A 76 -27.85 -0.74 -9.58
C ASP A 76 -28.14 -1.21 -8.15
N PRO A 77 -29.28 -0.83 -7.54
CA PRO A 77 -29.66 -1.30 -6.21
C PRO A 77 -30.04 -2.81 -6.18
N GLY A 78 -30.15 -3.46 -7.33
CA GLY A 78 -30.47 -4.89 -7.43
C GLY A 78 -29.23 -5.77 -7.19
N THR A 79 -28.05 -5.26 -7.47
CA THR A 79 -26.78 -5.92 -7.16
C THR A 79 -26.33 -5.52 -5.78
N VAL A 80 -26.22 -6.49 -4.87
CA VAL A 80 -25.87 -6.28 -3.44
C VAL A 80 -24.55 -6.93 -3.14
N HIS A 81 -23.66 -6.17 -2.48
CA HIS A 81 -22.37 -6.60 -2.02
C HIS A 81 -22.30 -6.69 -0.48
N GLN A 82 -21.11 -6.47 0.10
CA GLN A 82 -20.89 -6.57 1.53
C GLN A 82 -21.71 -5.56 2.34
N ARG A 83 -21.93 -5.91 3.60
CA ARG A 83 -22.44 -4.99 4.61
C ARG A 83 -21.28 -4.18 5.17
N ILE A 84 -21.50 -2.91 5.41
CA ILE A 84 -20.53 -2.02 6.06
C ILE A 84 -20.72 -2.11 7.56
N ASP A 85 -19.68 -2.50 8.28
CA ASP A 85 -19.67 -2.56 9.74
C ASP A 85 -19.21 -1.24 10.36
N GLY A 86 -18.38 -0.46 9.68
CA GLY A 86 -18.04 0.86 10.14
C GLY A 86 -16.71 1.41 9.66
N PHE A 87 -16.42 2.62 10.15
CA PHE A 87 -15.17 3.33 9.92
C PHE A 87 -14.58 3.74 11.26
N GLY A 88 -13.28 3.52 11.43
CA GLY A 88 -12.59 3.79 12.67
C GLY A 88 -11.24 4.46 12.50
N ALA A 89 -10.58 4.63 13.63
CA ALA A 89 -9.17 5.02 13.69
C ALA A 89 -8.52 4.49 14.97
N SER A 90 -7.19 4.27 14.89
CA SER A 90 -6.40 3.84 16.03
C SER A 90 -6.18 4.97 17.04
N GLY A 91 -6.26 4.62 18.32
CA GLY A 91 -5.90 5.45 19.48
C GLY A 91 -4.43 5.36 19.91
N ALA A 92 -3.66 4.42 19.34
CA ALA A 92 -2.23 4.31 19.62
C ALA A 92 -1.48 5.44 18.92
N TRP A 93 -0.63 6.01 19.56
CA TRP A 93 -0.12 6.22 20.92
C TRP A 93 -0.47 7.63 21.39
N TRP A 94 -1.21 8.36 20.52
CA TRP A 94 -1.57 9.76 20.74
C TRP A 94 -2.54 9.93 21.92
N ALA A 95 -3.46 8.97 22.09
CA ALA A 95 -4.53 9.10 23.08
C ALA A 95 -3.99 9.21 24.51
N GLN A 96 -2.95 8.45 24.84
CA GLN A 96 -2.28 8.52 26.16
C GLN A 96 -1.61 9.87 26.41
N ASN A 97 -1.22 10.60 25.36
CA ASN A 97 -0.60 11.92 25.49
C ASN A 97 -1.67 13.02 25.55
N LEU A 98 -2.58 13.04 24.59
CA LEU A 98 -3.61 14.09 24.48
C LEU A 98 -4.68 13.97 25.57
N GLY A 99 -4.90 12.78 26.12
CA GLY A 99 -5.82 12.58 27.24
C GLY A 99 -5.41 13.33 28.53
N THR A 100 -4.17 13.80 28.61
CA THR A 100 -3.70 14.68 29.70
C THR A 100 -4.01 16.16 29.47
N TRP A 101 -4.47 16.55 28.29
CA TRP A 101 -4.77 17.93 27.93
C TRP A 101 -5.94 18.50 28.73
N GLN A 102 -6.09 19.82 28.68
CA GLN A 102 -7.24 20.50 29.25
C GLN A 102 -8.54 19.99 28.61
N GLU A 103 -9.60 19.94 29.40
CA GLU A 103 -10.88 19.33 29.01
C GLU A 103 -11.42 19.87 27.68
N GLU A 104 -11.40 21.19 27.47
CA GLU A 104 -11.91 21.82 26.26
C GLU A 104 -11.13 21.36 25.01
N ARG A 105 -9.82 21.13 25.14
CA ARG A 105 -8.96 20.73 24.02
C ARG A 105 -9.14 19.27 23.64
N ARG A 106 -9.15 18.35 24.61
CA ARG A 106 -9.42 16.95 24.31
C ARG A 106 -10.84 16.71 23.84
N GLN A 107 -11.84 17.48 24.33
CA GLN A 107 -13.21 17.45 23.80
C GLN A 107 -13.29 17.98 22.35
N GLU A 108 -12.46 18.93 21.97
CA GLU A 108 -12.37 19.36 20.56
C GLU A 108 -11.91 18.22 19.64
N VAL A 109 -10.87 17.47 20.05
CA VAL A 109 -10.37 16.28 19.33
C VAL A 109 -11.48 15.22 19.24
N ALA A 110 -12.07 14.83 20.36
CA ALA A 110 -13.15 13.84 20.41
C ALA A 110 -14.34 14.25 19.52
N ARG A 111 -14.73 15.51 19.54
CA ARG A 111 -15.81 16.03 18.69
C ARG A 111 -15.49 15.94 17.20
N LEU A 112 -14.24 16.24 16.79
CA LEU A 112 -13.82 16.15 15.39
C LEU A 112 -13.83 14.71 14.89
N LEU A 113 -13.41 13.77 15.71
CA LEU A 113 -13.34 12.35 15.33
C LEU A 113 -14.72 11.67 15.39
N PHE A 114 -15.44 11.82 16.50
CA PHE A 114 -16.59 10.95 16.79
C PHE A 114 -17.96 11.60 16.54
N SER A 115 -18.09 12.94 16.56
CA SER A 115 -19.40 13.56 16.40
C SER A 115 -19.96 13.38 14.97
N PRO A 116 -21.13 12.70 14.78
CA PRO A 116 -21.72 12.49 13.46
C PRO A 116 -22.31 13.77 12.83
N THR A 117 -22.38 14.84 13.60
CA THR A 117 -22.97 16.12 13.13
C THR A 117 -21.97 17.25 13.01
N ARG A 118 -20.88 17.25 13.79
CA ARG A 118 -19.89 18.32 13.87
C ARG A 118 -18.46 17.86 13.60
N GLY A 119 -18.24 16.54 13.44
CA GLY A 119 -17.00 15.89 13.11
C GLY A 119 -17.19 14.94 11.94
N ILE A 120 -16.31 13.96 11.84
CA ILE A 120 -16.35 12.95 10.80
C ILE A 120 -17.21 11.73 11.16
N GLY A 121 -17.64 11.60 12.43
CA GLY A 121 -18.58 10.58 12.87
C GLY A 121 -18.07 9.16 12.79
N LEU A 122 -16.81 8.91 13.18
CA LEU A 122 -16.29 7.55 13.30
C LEU A 122 -17.25 6.69 14.11
N SER A 123 -17.51 5.47 13.66
CA SER A 123 -18.39 4.49 14.30
C SER A 123 -17.62 3.38 15.02
N GLN A 124 -16.32 3.32 14.80
CA GLN A 124 -15.40 2.37 15.45
C GLN A 124 -14.25 3.12 16.10
N TYR A 125 -13.66 2.53 17.16
CA TYR A 125 -12.44 3.02 17.79
C TYR A 125 -11.55 1.86 18.20
N ARG A 126 -10.30 1.85 17.72
CA ARG A 126 -9.29 0.81 17.96
C ARG A 126 -8.40 1.26 19.11
N TYR A 127 -8.61 0.65 20.30
CA TYR A 127 -7.92 0.97 21.54
C TYR A 127 -6.68 0.10 21.70
N ASN A 128 -5.51 0.72 21.95
CA ASN A 128 -4.26 0.01 22.19
C ASN A 128 -4.13 -0.41 23.66
N ILE A 129 -4.06 -1.72 23.91
CA ILE A 129 -3.64 -2.26 25.21
C ILE A 129 -2.11 -2.31 25.23
N GLY A 130 -1.47 -1.41 25.98
CA GLY A 130 -0.02 -1.24 25.97
C GLY A 130 0.74 -2.41 26.60
N GLY A 131 1.93 -2.68 26.05
CA GLY A 131 2.88 -3.67 26.55
C GLY A 131 3.66 -3.23 27.81
N GLY A 132 3.57 -1.97 28.18
CA GLY A 132 4.28 -1.33 29.30
C GLY A 132 5.27 -0.29 28.81
N ILE A 133 5.45 0.79 29.58
CA ILE A 133 6.44 1.82 29.25
C ILE A 133 7.82 1.16 29.18
N ASP A 134 8.46 1.28 28.03
CA ASP A 134 9.81 0.79 27.77
C ASP A 134 10.73 1.98 27.49
N GLU A 135 11.58 2.30 28.46
CA GLU A 135 12.48 3.45 28.40
C GLU A 135 13.62 3.27 27.38
N THR A 136 13.74 2.08 26.78
CA THR A 136 14.69 1.81 25.69
C THR A 136 14.15 2.17 24.33
N ILE A 137 12.82 2.33 24.20
CA ILE A 137 12.22 2.87 22.97
C ILE A 137 12.61 4.33 22.81
N THR A 138 13.15 4.67 21.65
CA THR A 138 13.75 5.98 21.38
C THR A 138 12.73 7.12 21.36
N ASP A 139 11.49 6.83 21.01
CA ASP A 139 10.39 7.78 21.03
C ASP A 139 9.37 7.42 22.12
N PRO A 140 9.27 8.21 23.20
CA PRO A 140 8.37 7.92 24.32
C PRO A 140 6.89 7.94 23.95
N TRP A 141 6.50 8.42 22.77
CA TRP A 141 5.13 8.30 22.28
C TRP A 141 4.81 6.88 21.80
N ARG A 142 5.82 6.10 21.41
CA ARG A 142 5.65 4.78 20.78
C ARG A 142 5.73 3.60 21.76
N THR A 143 5.35 3.86 23.01
CA THR A 143 5.23 2.88 24.08
C THR A 143 4.03 3.26 24.95
N ALA A 144 3.31 2.29 25.50
CA ALA A 144 2.07 2.52 26.24
C ALA A 144 2.06 1.75 27.57
N GLU A 145 1.36 2.30 28.60
CA GLU A 145 1.23 1.63 29.89
C GLU A 145 0.52 0.28 29.77
N THR A 146 1.02 -0.74 30.48
CA THR A 146 0.27 -1.98 30.73
C THR A 146 -0.44 -1.92 32.08
N PHE A 147 -1.61 -2.55 32.18
CA PHE A 147 -2.31 -2.69 33.46
C PHE A 147 -1.61 -3.67 34.39
N GLU A 148 -0.84 -4.60 33.84
CA GLU A 148 -0.18 -5.63 34.60
C GLU A 148 0.94 -5.07 35.49
N THR A 149 0.95 -5.50 36.75
CA THR A 149 2.00 -5.20 37.73
C THR A 149 2.76 -6.45 38.19
N GLY A 150 2.22 -7.64 37.91
CA GLY A 150 2.78 -8.94 38.19
C GLY A 150 1.75 -10.04 37.87
N PRO A 151 2.11 -11.32 37.95
CA PRO A 151 1.19 -12.41 37.60
C PRO A 151 -0.19 -12.28 38.27
N GLY A 152 -1.24 -12.09 37.44
CA GLY A 152 -2.60 -11.90 37.93
C GLY A 152 -2.84 -10.67 38.81
N SER A 153 -1.93 -9.70 38.75
CA SER A 153 -1.99 -8.48 39.56
C SER A 153 -2.01 -7.25 38.64
N TYR A 154 -2.97 -6.36 38.85
CA TYR A 154 -3.24 -5.23 37.98
C TYR A 154 -3.35 -3.91 38.73
N ASP A 155 -2.87 -2.85 38.09
CA ASP A 155 -3.14 -1.47 38.49
C ASP A 155 -4.11 -0.85 37.48
N TRP A 156 -5.37 -0.85 37.84
CA TRP A 156 -6.45 -0.38 36.97
C TRP A 156 -6.57 1.17 36.89
N ASP A 157 -5.72 1.90 37.58
CA ASP A 157 -5.62 3.35 37.44
C ASP A 157 -4.72 3.78 36.28
N ARG A 158 -3.94 2.86 35.73
CA ARG A 158 -3.07 3.10 34.59
C ARG A 158 -3.85 3.39 33.30
N ASP A 159 -3.15 3.94 32.33
CA ASP A 159 -3.64 4.36 31.01
C ASP A 159 -4.90 5.25 31.08
N ALA A 160 -5.03 6.02 32.15
CA ALA A 160 -6.20 6.87 32.38
C ALA A 160 -6.45 7.89 31.26
N ALA A 161 -5.39 8.34 30.59
CA ALA A 161 -5.43 9.31 29.52
C ALA A 161 -6.04 8.71 28.24
N ALA A 162 -5.58 7.53 27.77
CA ALA A 162 -6.16 6.88 26.60
C ALA A 162 -7.59 6.40 26.85
N ARG A 163 -7.85 5.90 28.05
CA ARG A 163 -9.22 5.53 28.49
C ARG A 163 -10.21 6.70 28.47
N TRP A 164 -9.71 7.94 28.65
CA TRP A 164 -10.57 9.11 28.51
C TRP A 164 -11.14 9.22 27.09
N PHE A 165 -10.32 9.03 26.05
CA PHE A 165 -10.79 9.05 24.66
C PHE A 165 -11.72 7.89 24.32
N LEU A 166 -11.50 6.70 24.90
CA LEU A 166 -12.41 5.57 24.77
C LEU A 166 -13.82 5.90 25.30
N ARG A 167 -13.90 6.50 26.50
CA ARG A 167 -15.19 6.98 27.06
C ARG A 167 -15.80 8.10 26.25
N ALA A 168 -14.99 9.05 25.78
CA ALA A 168 -15.47 10.16 24.95
C ALA A 168 -16.02 9.64 23.61
N ALA A 169 -15.44 8.60 23.01
CA ALA A 169 -15.99 7.94 21.83
C ALA A 169 -17.38 7.35 22.13
N ALA A 170 -17.54 6.62 23.23
CA ALA A 170 -18.83 6.09 23.66
C ALA A 170 -19.88 7.20 23.93
N GLU A 171 -19.49 8.31 24.55
CA GLU A 171 -20.36 9.48 24.76
C GLU A 171 -20.85 10.12 23.46
N HIS A 172 -20.06 10.00 22.38
CA HIS A 172 -20.45 10.43 21.03
C HIS A 172 -21.25 9.38 20.24
N GLY A 173 -21.52 8.21 20.83
CA GLY A 173 -22.34 7.15 20.23
C GLY A 173 -21.55 6.14 19.41
N VAL A 174 -20.23 5.99 19.65
CA VAL A 174 -19.48 4.86 19.15
C VAL A 174 -19.86 3.64 19.99
N GLU A 175 -20.25 2.56 19.33
CA GLU A 175 -20.65 1.29 19.96
C GLU A 175 -19.72 0.14 19.59
N ASP A 176 -18.91 0.30 18.56
CA ASP A 176 -17.98 -0.73 18.05
C ASP A 176 -16.55 -0.39 18.45
N PHE A 177 -16.03 -1.14 19.42
CA PHE A 177 -14.70 -0.98 19.97
C PHE A 177 -13.86 -2.22 19.68
N VAL A 178 -12.61 -2.00 19.25
CA VAL A 178 -11.59 -3.03 19.04
C VAL A 178 -10.48 -2.82 20.05
N ALA A 179 -10.14 -3.85 20.81
CA ALA A 179 -8.96 -3.88 21.68
C ALA A 179 -7.82 -4.57 20.93
N PHE A 180 -6.72 -3.87 20.67
CA PHE A 180 -5.56 -4.46 19.98
C PHE A 180 -4.27 -4.29 20.76
N VAL A 181 -3.27 -5.09 20.42
CA VAL A 181 -1.98 -5.14 21.11
C VAL A 181 -0.86 -5.03 20.10
N ASN A 182 0.01 -4.03 20.24
CA ASN A 182 1.26 -3.96 19.49
C ASN A 182 2.31 -4.93 20.06
N SER A 183 2.41 -5.02 21.39
CA SER A 183 3.34 -5.92 22.08
C SER A 183 2.69 -6.53 23.31
N PRO A 184 2.95 -7.79 23.61
CA PRO A 184 2.59 -8.36 24.91
C PRO A 184 3.21 -7.58 26.07
N PRO A 185 2.65 -7.67 27.29
CA PRO A 185 3.29 -7.09 28.46
C PRO A 185 4.75 -7.51 28.58
N ARG A 186 5.65 -6.54 28.76
CA ARG A 186 7.11 -6.76 28.80
C ARG A 186 7.58 -7.85 29.77
N ARG A 187 6.80 -8.13 30.81
CA ARG A 187 7.11 -9.22 31.74
C ARG A 187 6.95 -10.62 31.09
N LEU A 188 6.09 -10.73 30.10
CA LEU A 188 5.82 -11.98 29.36
C LEU A 188 6.75 -12.17 28.16
N THR A 189 7.46 -11.13 27.76
CA THR A 189 8.37 -11.19 26.62
C THR A 189 9.69 -11.85 26.97
N ALA A 190 10.33 -12.47 26.00
CA ALA A 190 11.57 -13.21 26.16
C ALA A 190 12.75 -12.32 26.60
N ASN A 191 12.81 -11.09 26.09
CA ASN A 191 13.89 -10.14 26.35
C ASN A 191 13.52 -9.06 27.40
N GLY A 192 12.30 -9.08 27.95
CA GLY A 192 11.81 -8.10 28.91
C GLY A 192 11.54 -6.71 28.34
N ARG A 193 11.40 -6.59 27.03
CA ARG A 193 11.12 -5.36 26.28
C ARG A 193 9.82 -5.46 25.51
N THR A 194 9.32 -4.33 25.03
CA THR A 194 8.13 -4.27 24.18
C THR A 194 8.45 -4.30 22.67
N TYR A 195 9.66 -4.67 22.30
CA TYR A 195 10.09 -4.99 20.94
C TYR A 195 10.99 -6.24 20.95
N GLY A 196 11.08 -6.93 19.81
CA GLY A 196 11.74 -8.22 19.68
C GLY A 196 13.26 -8.15 19.48
N ASP A 197 13.83 -9.34 19.36
CA ASP A 197 15.20 -9.56 18.88
C ASP A 197 15.12 -10.14 17.44
N PRO A 198 16.15 -9.93 16.58
CA PRO A 198 16.09 -10.35 15.18
C PRO A 198 15.71 -11.82 14.96
N GLY A 199 14.70 -12.07 14.13
CA GLY A 199 14.31 -13.40 13.66
C GLY A 199 13.70 -14.32 14.72
N THR A 200 13.17 -13.77 15.81
CA THR A 200 12.52 -14.55 16.86
C THR A 200 11.25 -13.86 17.37
N SER A 201 10.23 -14.66 17.69
CA SER A 201 9.08 -14.15 18.43
C SER A 201 9.49 -13.73 19.83
N ASN A 202 9.04 -12.56 20.25
CA ASN A 202 9.31 -12.05 21.61
C ASN A 202 8.33 -12.59 22.66
N LEU A 203 7.26 -13.30 22.26
CA LEU A 203 6.35 -13.98 23.18
C LEU A 203 6.62 -15.50 23.14
N PRO A 204 7.31 -16.08 24.13
CA PRO A 204 7.58 -17.51 24.16
C PRO A 204 6.28 -18.32 24.39
N PRO A 205 6.14 -19.52 23.80
CA PRO A 205 4.90 -20.32 23.87
C PRO A 205 4.40 -20.61 25.29
N GLU A 206 5.31 -20.78 26.25
CA GLU A 206 4.96 -20.99 27.66
C GLU A 206 4.21 -19.81 28.30
N ASN A 207 4.29 -18.62 27.71
CA ASN A 207 3.61 -17.42 28.20
C ASN A 207 2.32 -17.10 27.45
N HIS A 208 1.97 -17.84 26.38
CA HIS A 208 0.75 -17.61 25.58
C HIS A 208 -0.51 -17.63 26.44
N GLN A 209 -0.64 -18.65 27.34
CA GLN A 209 -1.82 -18.78 28.16
C GLN A 209 -1.97 -17.65 29.19
N GLU A 210 -0.87 -17.17 29.77
CA GLU A 210 -0.88 -16.04 30.70
C GLU A 210 -1.20 -14.72 29.97
N PHE A 211 -0.68 -14.56 28.74
CA PHE A 211 -0.99 -13.40 27.90
C PHE A 211 -2.49 -13.37 27.54
N VAL A 212 -3.06 -14.47 27.09
CA VAL A 212 -4.50 -14.57 26.76
C VAL A 212 -5.36 -14.31 28.01
N GLN A 213 -4.97 -14.81 29.18
CA GLN A 213 -5.66 -14.52 30.44
C GLN A 213 -5.60 -13.02 30.80
N TYR A 214 -4.46 -12.36 30.55
CA TYR A 214 -4.32 -10.91 30.72
C TYR A 214 -5.33 -10.15 29.83
N LEU A 215 -5.43 -10.50 28.54
CA LEU A 215 -6.39 -9.87 27.62
C LEU A 215 -7.83 -10.06 28.08
N LEU A 216 -8.16 -11.26 28.51
CA LEU A 216 -9.48 -11.60 29.04
C LEU A 216 -9.83 -10.76 30.28
N ASP A 217 -8.88 -10.59 31.21
CA ASP A 217 -9.08 -9.80 32.43
C ASP A 217 -9.21 -8.30 32.12
N VAL A 218 -8.44 -7.79 31.16
CA VAL A 218 -8.54 -6.39 30.71
C VAL A 218 -9.91 -6.15 30.06
N VAL A 219 -10.33 -6.96 29.10
CA VAL A 219 -11.61 -6.79 28.39
C VAL A 219 -12.78 -6.90 29.39
N ARG A 220 -12.75 -7.89 30.31
CA ARG A 220 -13.74 -8.02 31.36
C ARG A 220 -13.80 -6.79 32.28
N ARG A 221 -12.63 -6.25 32.63
CA ARG A 221 -12.53 -5.04 33.47
C ARG A 221 -13.22 -3.85 32.80
N PHE A 222 -13.00 -3.65 31.50
CA PHE A 222 -13.62 -2.54 30.76
C PHE A 222 -15.14 -2.70 30.69
N ARG A 223 -15.64 -3.89 30.41
CA ARG A 223 -17.10 -4.15 30.44
C ARG A 223 -17.70 -3.87 31.81
N ASP A 224 -17.12 -4.44 32.86
CA ASP A 224 -17.73 -4.45 34.19
C ASP A 224 -17.62 -3.11 34.92
N HIS A 225 -16.61 -2.30 34.62
CA HIS A 225 -16.33 -1.07 35.38
C HIS A 225 -16.32 0.21 34.56
N GLU A 226 -16.08 0.11 33.25
CA GLU A 226 -16.09 1.28 32.34
C GLU A 226 -17.40 1.33 31.51
N GLY A 227 -18.13 0.22 31.46
CA GLY A 227 -19.30 0.08 30.59
C GLY A 227 -18.95 0.02 29.09
N ILE A 228 -17.71 -0.35 28.77
CA ILE A 228 -17.20 -0.48 27.39
C ILE A 228 -17.12 -1.98 27.07
N GLU A 229 -17.88 -2.41 26.10
CA GLU A 229 -17.83 -3.76 25.57
C GLU A 229 -17.05 -3.73 24.25
N PHE A 230 -15.90 -4.45 24.22
CA PHE A 230 -15.15 -4.60 22.97
C PHE A 230 -15.83 -5.67 22.11
N ARG A 231 -16.12 -5.32 20.87
CA ARG A 231 -16.63 -6.27 19.88
C ARG A 231 -15.54 -7.25 19.49
N PHE A 232 -14.31 -6.76 19.32
CA PHE A 232 -13.16 -7.57 18.95
C PHE A 232 -11.99 -7.35 19.89
N VAL A 233 -11.19 -8.42 20.05
CA VAL A 233 -9.84 -8.37 20.61
C VAL A 233 -8.85 -8.89 19.57
N SER A 234 -7.79 -8.13 19.32
CA SER A 234 -6.70 -8.50 18.44
C SER A 234 -5.42 -8.72 19.26
N PRO A 235 -4.99 -9.98 19.48
CA PRO A 235 -3.83 -10.31 20.29
C PRO A 235 -2.50 -10.12 19.55
N ILE A 236 -2.54 -9.87 18.27
CA ILE A 236 -1.41 -9.81 17.34
C ILE A 236 -1.54 -8.56 16.50
N ASN A 237 -0.41 -7.94 16.11
CA ASN A 237 -0.37 -6.85 15.13
C ASN A 237 0.86 -7.02 14.24
N GLU A 238 0.66 -7.03 12.92
CA GLU A 238 1.68 -7.12 11.87
C GLU A 238 2.74 -8.20 12.14
N PRO A 239 2.35 -9.47 12.30
CA PRO A 239 3.23 -10.54 12.77
C PRO A 239 4.39 -10.85 11.83
N GLN A 240 4.29 -10.49 10.55
CA GLN A 240 5.30 -10.75 9.53
C GLN A 240 6.57 -9.90 9.69
N TRP A 241 6.49 -8.74 10.38
CA TRP A 241 7.63 -7.88 10.57
C TRP A 241 8.49 -8.34 11.75
N THR A 242 9.79 -8.06 11.71
CA THR A 242 10.74 -8.51 12.72
C THR A 242 10.59 -7.79 14.06
N TRP A 243 10.16 -6.53 14.05
CA TRP A 243 9.99 -5.69 15.24
C TRP A 243 11.21 -5.70 16.19
N ASP A 244 12.42 -5.74 15.61
CA ASP A 244 13.68 -5.99 16.29
C ASP A 244 14.46 -4.73 16.70
N GLY A 245 13.82 -3.58 16.69
CA GLY A 245 14.45 -2.31 16.99
C GLY A 245 13.70 -1.44 18.00
N PRO A 246 14.41 -0.50 18.66
CA PRO A 246 13.82 0.37 19.67
C PRO A 246 12.98 1.53 19.08
N GLY A 247 12.48 1.39 17.88
CA GLY A 247 11.67 2.41 17.20
C GLY A 247 10.26 2.53 17.75
N GLN A 248 9.67 1.42 18.14
CA GLN A 248 8.30 1.31 18.67
C GLN A 248 8.07 -0.07 19.29
N GLU A 249 6.96 -0.22 20.04
CA GLU A 249 6.52 -1.53 20.49
C GLU A 249 6.01 -2.39 19.32
N GLY A 250 6.26 -3.70 19.37
CA GLY A 250 5.87 -4.68 18.36
C GLY A 250 6.33 -6.10 18.73
N CYS A 251 5.75 -7.11 18.09
CA CYS A 251 6.12 -8.51 18.32
C CYS A 251 5.95 -9.32 17.04
N HIS A 252 7.04 -9.97 16.62
CA HIS A 252 7.04 -10.92 15.50
C HIS A 252 6.44 -12.26 15.89
N TYR A 253 5.72 -12.89 14.96
CA TYR A 253 5.22 -14.25 15.10
C TYR A 253 5.32 -15.00 13.76
N GLU A 254 5.79 -16.24 13.82
CA GLU A 254 5.68 -17.16 12.68
C GLU A 254 4.21 -17.53 12.42
N PRO A 255 3.81 -17.88 11.19
CA PRO A 255 2.41 -18.17 10.87
C PRO A 255 1.77 -19.26 11.73
N GLU A 256 2.52 -20.30 12.11
CA GLU A 256 2.06 -21.34 13.05
C GLU A 256 1.76 -20.74 14.44
N GLN A 257 2.60 -19.81 14.92
CA GLN A 257 2.37 -19.13 16.21
C GLN A 257 1.15 -18.20 16.15
N VAL A 258 0.92 -17.55 15.01
CA VAL A 258 -0.29 -16.75 14.77
C VAL A 258 -1.53 -17.61 14.91
N ARG A 259 -1.57 -18.78 14.24
CA ARG A 259 -2.68 -19.73 14.36
C ARG A 259 -2.88 -20.18 15.81
N ASP A 260 -1.82 -20.64 16.46
CA ASP A 260 -1.91 -21.23 17.80
C ASP A 260 -2.35 -20.20 18.85
N LEU A 261 -1.82 -18.97 18.79
CA LEU A 261 -2.23 -17.90 19.71
C LEU A 261 -3.68 -17.45 19.43
N THR A 262 -4.07 -17.39 18.16
CA THR A 262 -5.46 -17.09 17.76
C THR A 262 -6.41 -18.15 18.29
N ALA A 263 -6.11 -19.44 18.09
CA ALA A 263 -6.93 -20.55 18.59
C ALA A 263 -7.07 -20.51 20.11
N LEU A 264 -5.98 -20.30 20.83
CA LEU A 264 -5.99 -20.19 22.29
C LEU A 264 -6.82 -19.00 22.78
N THR A 265 -6.75 -17.87 22.06
CA THR A 265 -7.54 -16.67 22.38
C THR A 265 -9.02 -16.93 22.13
N ILE A 266 -9.39 -17.58 21.02
CA ILE A 266 -10.76 -17.99 20.73
C ILE A 266 -11.30 -18.87 21.85
N GLU A 267 -10.60 -19.94 22.23
CA GLU A 267 -11.01 -20.86 23.30
C GLU A 267 -11.30 -20.12 24.62
N ALA A 268 -10.40 -19.17 24.97
CA ALA A 268 -10.55 -18.43 26.24
C ALA A 268 -11.75 -17.47 26.20
N PHE A 269 -11.99 -16.77 25.10
CA PHE A 269 -13.08 -15.81 25.00
C PHE A 269 -14.43 -16.50 24.81
N GLU A 270 -14.54 -17.59 24.06
CA GLU A 270 -15.74 -18.40 23.94
C GLU A 270 -16.11 -19.11 25.28
N GLY A 271 -15.09 -19.51 26.05
CA GLY A 271 -15.26 -20.07 27.40
C GLY A 271 -15.66 -19.04 28.45
N SER A 272 -15.75 -17.76 28.11
CA SER A 272 -16.06 -16.66 29.02
C SER A 272 -17.52 -16.22 28.92
N ASP A 273 -17.87 -15.20 29.74
CA ASP A 273 -19.17 -14.51 29.70
C ASP A 273 -19.14 -13.21 28.89
N LEU A 274 -18.08 -13.00 28.05
CA LEU A 274 -17.90 -11.83 27.22
C LEU A 274 -18.49 -12.05 25.83
N GLY A 275 -19.04 -10.99 25.22
CA GLY A 275 -19.49 -11.00 23.84
C GLY A 275 -18.37 -10.74 22.82
N THR A 276 -17.16 -10.50 23.31
CA THR A 276 -15.98 -10.16 22.50
C THR A 276 -15.50 -11.37 21.70
N ARG A 277 -15.26 -11.18 20.41
CA ARG A 277 -14.68 -12.18 19.50
C ARG A 277 -13.24 -11.81 19.12
N VAL A 278 -12.51 -12.75 18.51
CA VAL A 278 -11.11 -12.53 18.12
C VAL A 278 -11.01 -11.94 16.72
N SER A 279 -10.14 -10.95 16.55
CA SER A 279 -9.69 -10.38 15.28
C SER A 279 -8.26 -10.82 15.01
N ALA A 280 -7.99 -11.41 13.85
CA ALA A 280 -6.68 -11.87 13.42
C ALA A 280 -6.64 -12.02 11.89
N PRO A 281 -5.47 -12.06 11.22
CA PRO A 281 -4.10 -12.00 11.78
C PRO A 281 -3.56 -10.58 11.99
N GLU A 282 -4.24 -9.53 11.53
CA GLU A 282 -3.74 -8.15 11.48
C GLU A 282 -2.47 -8.05 10.62
N ALA A 283 -2.50 -8.66 9.45
CA ALA A 283 -1.37 -8.66 8.53
C ALA A 283 -1.12 -7.26 7.96
N GLY A 284 0.14 -6.82 7.79
CA GLY A 284 0.47 -5.47 7.36
C GLY A 284 0.10 -5.14 5.90
N GLU A 285 -0.15 -6.17 5.08
CA GLU A 285 -0.49 -6.01 3.66
C GLU A 285 -1.34 -7.17 3.14
N TYR A 286 -2.12 -6.94 2.09
CA TYR A 286 -2.98 -7.97 1.49
C TYR A 286 -2.20 -9.19 1.00
N ARG A 287 -0.99 -8.99 0.47
CA ARG A 287 -0.18 -10.09 -0.06
C ARG A 287 0.16 -11.14 0.99
N SER A 288 0.36 -10.75 2.23
CA SER A 288 0.65 -11.67 3.34
C SER A 288 -0.49 -12.67 3.63
N LEU A 289 -1.68 -12.44 3.07
CA LEU A 289 -2.83 -13.33 3.24
C LEU A 289 -2.75 -14.59 2.39
N TYR A 290 -2.01 -14.56 1.25
CA TYR A 290 -2.04 -15.65 0.26
C TYR A 290 -0.66 -15.98 -0.35
N SER A 291 0.43 -15.35 0.11
CA SER A 291 1.79 -15.57 -0.40
C SER A 291 2.72 -16.22 0.64
N GLU A 292 3.86 -15.64 0.96
CA GLU A 292 4.88 -16.24 1.84
C GLU A 292 4.37 -16.65 3.22
N GLN A 293 3.55 -15.81 3.87
CA GLN A 293 2.96 -16.10 5.18
C GLN A 293 1.71 -16.96 5.05
N ASP A 294 0.95 -16.73 3.98
CA ASP A 294 -0.34 -17.40 3.68
C ASP A 294 -1.26 -17.53 4.91
N TYR A 295 -1.48 -16.39 5.59
CA TYR A 295 -2.29 -16.38 6.81
C TYR A 295 -3.72 -16.90 6.58
N ALA A 296 -4.25 -16.78 5.35
CA ALA A 296 -5.55 -17.33 5.03
C ALA A 296 -5.55 -18.87 5.12
N ALA A 297 -4.51 -19.55 4.61
CA ALA A 297 -4.38 -20.98 4.79
C ALA A 297 -4.24 -21.37 6.27
N TRP A 298 -3.40 -20.68 7.03
CA TRP A 298 -3.19 -21.00 8.45
C TRP A 298 -4.42 -20.84 9.33
N LEU A 299 -5.24 -19.80 9.07
CA LEU A 299 -6.39 -19.48 9.93
C LEU A 299 -7.73 -20.00 9.40
N LEU A 300 -7.94 -19.94 8.07
CA LEU A 300 -9.25 -20.26 7.49
C LEU A 300 -9.41 -21.74 7.08
N GLU A 301 -8.30 -22.46 6.87
CA GLU A 301 -8.36 -23.90 6.64
C GLU A 301 -8.45 -24.70 7.96
N ASP A 302 -8.10 -24.10 9.10
CA ASP A 302 -8.39 -24.67 10.42
C ASP A 302 -9.85 -24.39 10.79
N GLU A 303 -10.68 -25.43 10.82
CA GLU A 303 -12.13 -25.33 11.08
C GLU A 303 -12.42 -24.67 12.43
N GLY A 304 -11.66 -25.03 13.49
CA GLY A 304 -11.87 -24.48 14.84
C GLY A 304 -11.53 -22.98 14.91
N VAL A 305 -10.46 -22.56 14.26
CA VAL A 305 -10.09 -21.15 14.19
C VAL A 305 -11.11 -20.38 13.35
N ARG A 306 -11.45 -20.86 12.16
CA ARG A 306 -12.40 -20.20 11.27
C ARG A 306 -13.77 -19.98 11.90
N GLU A 307 -14.34 -20.98 12.59
CA GLU A 307 -15.65 -20.86 13.22
C GLU A 307 -15.64 -19.91 14.42
N GLY A 308 -14.54 -19.89 15.19
CA GLY A 308 -14.37 -19.01 16.35
C GLY A 308 -13.94 -17.58 16.02
N LEU A 309 -13.36 -17.36 14.82
CA LEU A 309 -12.86 -16.05 14.43
C LEU A 309 -14.00 -15.03 14.29
N GLY A 310 -13.84 -13.86 14.89
CA GLY A 310 -14.80 -12.75 14.82
C GLY A 310 -14.72 -11.99 13.50
N GLU A 311 -13.49 -11.71 13.09
CA GLU A 311 -13.16 -11.12 11.79
C GLU A 311 -11.77 -11.55 11.35
N PHE A 312 -11.59 -11.65 10.05
CA PHE A 312 -10.28 -11.79 9.43
C PHE A 312 -9.79 -10.37 9.08
N ALA A 313 -8.73 -9.94 9.74
CA ALA A 313 -8.26 -8.56 9.71
C ALA A 313 -6.93 -8.43 8.99
N THR A 314 -6.78 -7.39 8.18
CA THR A 314 -5.55 -7.05 7.48
C THR A 314 -5.37 -5.54 7.38
N HIS A 315 -4.14 -5.12 7.09
CA HIS A 315 -3.82 -3.74 6.72
C HIS A 315 -3.71 -3.61 5.19
N SER A 316 -3.66 -2.39 4.69
CA SER A 316 -3.61 -2.10 3.25
C SER A 316 -2.31 -1.40 2.82
N TYR A 317 -1.24 -1.51 3.64
CA TYR A 317 0.05 -0.90 3.31
C TYR A 317 0.64 -1.52 2.04
N TRP A 318 1.20 -0.68 1.16
CA TRP A 318 1.85 -1.05 -0.11
C TRP A 318 1.05 -1.98 -1.03
N SER A 319 -0.26 -2.07 -0.83
CA SER A 319 -1.10 -3.02 -1.54
C SER A 319 -1.65 -2.44 -2.85
N THR A 320 -1.53 -3.21 -3.93
CA THR A 320 -2.07 -2.89 -5.26
C THR A 320 -3.50 -3.38 -5.41
N ASP A 321 -4.20 -2.92 -6.45
CA ASP A 321 -5.56 -3.38 -6.75
C ASP A 321 -5.58 -4.87 -7.14
N ALA A 322 -4.55 -5.37 -7.85
CA ALA A 322 -4.40 -6.81 -8.13
C ALA A 322 -4.27 -7.65 -6.84
N GLN A 323 -3.55 -7.15 -5.84
CA GLN A 323 -3.44 -7.83 -4.54
C GLN A 323 -4.78 -7.81 -3.78
N ARG A 324 -5.56 -6.74 -3.89
CA ARG A 324 -6.92 -6.66 -3.35
C ARG A 324 -7.85 -7.67 -4.00
N GLU A 325 -7.77 -7.83 -5.33
CA GLU A 325 -8.53 -8.84 -6.09
C GLU A 325 -8.21 -10.27 -5.63
N GLN A 326 -6.93 -10.59 -5.45
CA GLN A 326 -6.50 -11.90 -4.97
C GLN A 326 -6.97 -12.17 -3.54
N ALA A 327 -6.85 -11.19 -2.63
CA ALA A 327 -7.37 -11.31 -1.28
C ALA A 327 -8.91 -11.48 -1.27
N ALA A 328 -9.63 -10.69 -2.08
CA ALA A 328 -11.08 -10.84 -2.23
C ALA A 328 -11.48 -12.23 -2.74
N ALA A 329 -10.75 -12.76 -3.72
CA ALA A 329 -10.99 -14.11 -4.24
C ALA A 329 -10.76 -15.17 -3.16
N ARG A 330 -9.71 -15.03 -2.35
CA ARG A 330 -9.43 -15.93 -1.23
C ARG A 330 -10.51 -15.87 -0.15
N MET A 331 -10.93 -14.66 0.22
CA MET A 331 -12.02 -14.47 1.20
C MET A 331 -13.40 -14.89 0.68
N ALA A 332 -13.63 -14.88 -0.62
CA ALA A 332 -14.88 -15.37 -1.20
C ALA A 332 -15.10 -16.88 -1.01
N GLU A 333 -14.06 -17.64 -0.70
CA GLU A 333 -14.16 -19.07 -0.32
C GLU A 333 -14.75 -19.24 1.09
N HIS A 334 -14.73 -18.19 1.93
CA HIS A 334 -15.19 -18.17 3.32
C HIS A 334 -16.15 -17.00 3.61
N PRO A 335 -17.32 -16.95 2.92
CA PRO A 335 -18.24 -15.81 3.00
C PRO A 335 -18.90 -15.63 4.37
N GLU A 336 -18.76 -16.60 5.27
CA GLU A 336 -19.21 -16.54 6.66
C GLU A 336 -18.28 -15.71 7.56
N VAL A 337 -17.03 -15.47 7.15
CA VAL A 337 -16.04 -14.73 7.91
C VAL A 337 -16.08 -13.26 7.52
N LEU A 338 -16.16 -12.36 8.49
CA LEU A 338 -16.04 -10.92 8.24
C LEU A 338 -14.62 -10.60 7.78
N PHE A 339 -14.49 -9.75 6.76
CA PHE A 339 -13.21 -9.29 6.27
C PHE A 339 -13.07 -7.79 6.49
N SER A 340 -12.05 -7.38 7.24
CA SER A 340 -11.86 -5.99 7.66
C SER A 340 -10.45 -5.47 7.32
N MET A 341 -10.37 -4.22 6.89
CA MET A 341 -9.13 -3.47 6.78
C MET A 341 -8.99 -2.59 8.03
N THR A 342 -8.07 -2.96 8.91
CA THR A 342 -8.02 -2.47 10.29
C THR A 342 -6.92 -1.44 10.54
N GLU A 343 -6.05 -1.19 9.54
CA GLU A 343 -5.00 -0.18 9.68
C GLU A 343 -4.46 0.27 8.32
N TRP A 344 -4.40 1.58 8.11
CA TRP A 344 -3.70 2.19 6.99
C TRP A 344 -3.43 3.68 7.20
N CYS A 345 -2.26 4.15 6.79
CA CYS A 345 -1.96 5.54 6.48
C CYS A 345 -1.07 5.62 5.24
N GLU A 346 -0.95 6.80 4.67
CA GLU A 346 -0.03 7.04 3.56
C GLU A 346 1.42 7.07 4.10
N MET A 347 2.26 6.14 3.64
CA MET A 347 3.63 5.94 4.12
C MET A 347 4.62 6.89 3.43
N VAL A 348 4.42 8.21 3.59
CA VAL A 348 5.21 9.28 2.96
C VAL A 348 5.71 10.27 4.00
N GLY A 349 6.98 10.68 3.88
CA GLY A 349 7.61 11.71 4.73
C GLY A 349 7.11 13.11 4.42
N GLY A 350 7.20 14.01 5.41
CA GLY A 350 6.63 15.35 5.35
C GLY A 350 5.18 15.40 5.84
N ARG A 351 4.67 16.60 6.15
CA ARG A 351 3.25 16.80 6.49
C ARG A 351 2.51 17.33 5.29
N ASP A 352 1.48 16.64 4.87
CA ASP A 352 0.46 17.19 3.97
C ASP A 352 -0.87 17.37 4.72
N SER A 353 -1.43 18.55 4.62
CA SER A 353 -2.79 18.86 5.11
C SER A 353 -3.76 19.17 3.99
N GLY A 354 -3.33 19.08 2.72
CA GLY A 354 -4.05 19.44 1.51
C GLY A 354 -4.87 18.30 0.90
N MET A 355 -5.20 18.49 -0.37
CA MET A 355 -6.04 17.54 -1.11
C MET A 355 -5.23 16.38 -1.71
N ASP A 356 -3.90 16.50 -1.91
CA ASP A 356 -3.10 15.45 -2.52
C ASP A 356 -3.20 14.14 -1.71
N SER A 357 -2.79 14.19 -0.46
CA SER A 357 -2.92 13.04 0.45
C SER A 357 -4.37 12.68 0.79
N ALA A 358 -5.31 13.63 0.71
CA ALA A 358 -6.74 13.34 0.92
C ALA A 358 -7.34 12.50 -0.22
N LEU A 359 -6.91 12.71 -1.46
CA LEU A 359 -7.32 11.93 -2.62
C LEU A 359 -6.71 10.52 -2.57
N VAL A 360 -5.43 10.39 -2.19
CA VAL A 360 -4.80 9.09 -1.96
C VAL A 360 -5.58 8.28 -0.92
N LEU A 361 -5.93 8.89 0.22
CA LEU A 361 -6.79 8.23 1.21
C LEU A 361 -8.13 7.80 0.60
N ALA A 362 -8.82 8.71 -0.09
CA ALA A 362 -10.15 8.43 -0.63
C ALA A 362 -10.11 7.29 -1.65
N ARG A 363 -9.05 7.24 -2.47
CA ARG A 363 -8.83 6.18 -3.45
C ARG A 363 -8.57 4.84 -2.75
N THR A 364 -7.72 4.82 -1.72
CA THR A 364 -7.45 3.61 -0.93
C THR A 364 -8.73 3.06 -0.29
N VAL A 365 -9.52 3.92 0.37
CA VAL A 365 -10.82 3.52 0.93
C VAL A 365 -11.74 2.98 -0.16
N HIS A 366 -11.78 3.64 -1.32
CA HIS A 366 -12.58 3.19 -2.46
C HIS A 366 -12.15 1.79 -2.94
N SER A 367 -10.87 1.57 -3.20
CA SER A 367 -10.33 0.27 -3.65
C SER A 367 -10.57 -0.84 -2.61
N ASP A 368 -10.30 -0.58 -1.34
CA ASP A 368 -10.53 -1.56 -0.27
C ASP A 368 -12.02 -1.95 -0.16
N LEU A 369 -12.94 -0.99 -0.30
CA LEU A 369 -14.39 -1.27 -0.25
C LEU A 369 -14.90 -1.94 -1.53
N THR A 370 -14.38 -1.58 -2.71
CA THR A 370 -14.98 -2.00 -3.99
C THR A 370 -14.28 -3.21 -4.61
N ILE A 371 -12.98 -3.38 -4.37
CA ILE A 371 -12.16 -4.46 -4.92
C ILE A 371 -11.95 -5.53 -3.84
N ALA A 372 -11.37 -5.18 -2.68
CA ALA A 372 -11.16 -6.15 -1.61
C ALA A 372 -12.45 -6.58 -0.90
N ASN A 373 -13.55 -5.82 -1.03
CA ASN A 373 -14.85 -6.07 -0.40
C ASN A 373 -14.81 -6.06 1.13
N VAL A 374 -13.95 -5.26 1.75
CA VAL A 374 -13.88 -5.19 3.22
C VAL A 374 -15.14 -4.59 3.83
N SER A 375 -15.51 -5.08 5.02
CA SER A 375 -16.69 -4.64 5.78
C SER A 375 -16.43 -3.45 6.67
N ALA A 376 -15.21 -3.30 7.16
CA ALA A 376 -14.77 -2.17 8.00
C ALA A 376 -13.47 -1.57 7.47
N TRP A 377 -13.25 -0.30 7.79
CA TRP A 377 -12.05 0.42 7.40
C TRP A 377 -11.55 1.32 8.52
N GLN A 378 -10.29 1.17 8.94
CA GLN A 378 -9.72 1.92 10.08
C GLN A 378 -8.42 2.61 9.69
N TYR A 379 -8.28 3.85 10.11
CA TYR A 379 -7.13 4.70 9.83
C TYR A 379 -6.05 4.61 10.91
N TRP A 380 -4.79 4.57 10.54
CA TRP A 380 -3.62 4.77 11.38
C TRP A 380 -3.02 6.15 11.11
N ILE A 381 -2.93 7.07 12.06
CA ILE A 381 -3.46 7.22 13.40
C ILE A 381 -4.31 8.49 13.46
N ALA A 382 -5.28 8.57 14.37
CA ALA A 382 -6.18 9.74 14.37
C ALA A 382 -5.45 11.06 14.60
N VAL A 383 -4.47 11.11 15.48
CA VAL A 383 -3.66 12.32 15.74
C VAL A 383 -2.17 11.98 15.69
N SER A 384 -1.40 12.72 14.89
CA SER A 384 0.04 12.57 14.77
C SER A 384 0.79 13.83 15.18
N ARG A 385 2.00 13.64 15.71
CA ARG A 385 2.98 14.70 15.94
C ARG A 385 4.14 14.66 14.93
N TYR A 386 4.20 13.60 14.14
CA TYR A 386 5.32 13.35 13.23
C TYR A 386 5.26 14.20 11.97
N ASP A 387 6.41 14.33 11.33
CA ASP A 387 6.53 14.92 10.00
C ASP A 387 6.35 13.82 8.94
N TYR A 388 5.10 13.34 8.83
CA TYR A 388 4.71 12.18 8.04
C TYR A 388 3.23 12.27 7.66
N HIS A 389 2.78 11.56 6.62
CA HIS A 389 1.39 11.55 6.15
C HIS A 389 0.46 10.64 6.97
N ASP A 390 0.75 10.43 8.25
CA ASP A 390 0.07 9.45 9.11
C ASP A 390 -1.11 10.01 9.96
N GLY A 391 -1.32 11.32 10.03
CA GLY A 391 -2.36 11.92 10.89
C GLY A 391 -3.61 12.40 10.16
N LEU A 392 -4.80 12.12 10.68
CA LEU A 392 -6.01 12.86 10.34
C LEU A 392 -5.98 14.27 10.93
N LEU A 393 -5.37 14.38 12.09
CA LEU A 393 -5.06 15.62 12.80
C LEU A 393 -3.56 15.65 13.10
N TYR A 394 -2.95 16.82 13.03
CA TYR A 394 -1.59 17.02 13.50
C TYR A 394 -1.53 17.85 14.77
N THR A 395 -0.54 17.60 15.58
CA THR A 395 -0.16 18.42 16.74
C THR A 395 1.33 18.75 16.74
N GLY A 396 1.70 19.87 17.35
CA GLY A 396 3.08 20.19 17.72
C GLY A 396 3.46 19.75 19.12
N TYR A 397 2.51 19.19 19.87
CA TYR A 397 2.72 18.75 21.25
C TYR A 397 3.65 17.56 21.35
N VAL A 398 4.66 17.66 22.18
CA VAL A 398 5.65 16.59 22.46
C VAL A 398 5.57 16.13 23.89
N ALA A 399 5.49 17.08 24.85
CA ALA A 399 5.55 16.81 26.29
C ALA A 399 4.73 17.85 27.09
N PRO A 400 4.43 17.56 28.37
CA PRO A 400 3.76 18.51 29.26
C PRO A 400 4.46 19.87 29.33
N GLY A 401 3.71 20.93 29.04
CA GLY A 401 4.19 22.30 28.95
C GLY A 401 4.19 22.89 27.53
N ASP A 402 4.04 22.06 26.52
CA ASP A 402 3.85 22.50 25.13
C ASP A 402 2.42 23.01 24.91
N GLU A 403 2.19 23.71 23.78
CA GLU A 403 0.86 24.18 23.41
C GLU A 403 -0.04 23.03 22.99
N GLU A 404 -1.22 22.96 23.59
CA GLU A 404 -2.27 21.98 23.28
C GLU A 404 -3.05 22.42 22.02
N THR A 405 -2.43 22.26 20.85
CA THR A 405 -3.01 22.68 19.56
C THR A 405 -3.12 21.52 18.59
N ILE A 406 -4.14 21.60 17.71
CA ILE A 406 -4.34 20.65 16.60
C ILE A 406 -4.48 21.38 15.28
N GLN A 407 -4.00 20.77 14.21
CA GLN A 407 -4.19 21.16 12.83
C GLN A 407 -5.06 20.10 12.14
N GLN A 408 -6.18 20.50 11.55
CA GLN A 408 -7.02 19.60 10.76
C GLN A 408 -6.47 19.45 9.36
N THR A 409 -6.46 18.24 8.83
CA THR A 409 -6.06 17.92 7.45
C THR A 409 -7.31 17.76 6.57
N GLN A 410 -7.13 17.77 5.25
CA GLN A 410 -8.20 17.36 4.33
C GLN A 410 -8.44 15.84 4.36
N ARG A 411 -7.44 15.02 4.76
CA ARG A 411 -7.65 13.59 5.03
C ARG A 411 -8.73 13.31 6.06
N LEU A 412 -8.79 14.12 7.14
CA LEU A 412 -9.88 14.00 8.11
C LEU A 412 -11.25 14.08 7.43
N TRP A 413 -11.42 15.08 6.57
CA TRP A 413 -12.71 15.33 5.93
C TRP A 413 -12.96 14.39 4.75
N ALA A 414 -11.91 13.89 4.08
CA ALA A 414 -11.99 12.83 3.08
C ALA A 414 -12.54 11.53 3.69
N LEU A 415 -11.99 11.09 4.83
CA LEU A 415 -12.54 9.96 5.58
C LEU A 415 -13.99 10.26 6.02
N GLY A 416 -14.26 11.50 6.39
CA GLY A 416 -15.60 11.96 6.75
C GLY A 416 -16.64 11.89 5.62
N ASN A 417 -16.21 11.89 4.35
CA ASN A 417 -17.09 11.63 3.21
C ASN A 417 -17.65 10.20 3.21
N TYR A 418 -16.98 9.27 3.85
CA TYR A 418 -17.43 7.91 4.09
C TYR A 418 -18.08 7.80 5.49
N SER A 419 -17.28 7.94 6.54
CA SER A 419 -17.65 7.59 7.92
C SER A 419 -18.89 8.30 8.46
N ARG A 420 -19.10 9.57 8.08
CA ARG A 420 -20.24 10.37 8.56
C ARG A 420 -21.56 9.94 7.94
N PHE A 421 -21.54 9.43 6.71
CA PHE A 421 -22.72 9.12 5.92
C PHE A 421 -22.99 7.63 5.76
N LEU A 422 -21.98 6.80 5.90
CA LEU A 422 -22.09 5.34 5.85
C LEU A 422 -22.09 4.82 7.29
N ARG A 423 -23.27 4.54 7.79
CA ARG A 423 -23.42 4.03 9.16
C ARG A 423 -23.38 2.49 9.17
N PRO A 424 -23.04 1.86 10.32
CA PRO A 424 -23.08 0.43 10.46
C PRO A 424 -24.42 -0.15 9.99
N GLY A 425 -24.35 -1.18 9.14
CA GLY A 425 -25.53 -1.79 8.53
C GLY A 425 -25.82 -1.40 7.10
N ALA A 426 -25.23 -0.31 6.59
CA ALA A 426 -25.33 0.04 5.18
C ALA A 426 -24.77 -1.08 4.29
N ARG A 427 -25.37 -1.29 3.11
CA ARG A 427 -24.89 -2.28 2.14
C ARG A 427 -24.32 -1.58 0.93
N ARG A 428 -23.15 -2.02 0.46
CA ARG A 428 -22.64 -1.62 -0.84
C ARG A 428 -23.51 -2.24 -1.93
N ILE A 429 -23.86 -1.43 -2.94
CA ILE A 429 -24.69 -1.84 -4.07
C ILE A 429 -23.94 -1.65 -5.38
N GLY A 430 -24.45 -2.26 -6.45
CA GLY A 430 -23.86 -2.18 -7.79
C GLY A 430 -23.73 -0.74 -8.28
N LEU A 431 -22.58 -0.43 -8.87
CA LEU A 431 -22.32 0.84 -9.52
C LEU A 431 -21.30 0.63 -10.63
N GLU A 432 -21.53 1.30 -11.75
CA GLU A 432 -20.63 1.31 -12.91
C GLU A 432 -20.33 2.75 -13.29
N VAL A 433 -19.05 3.03 -13.56
CA VAL A 433 -18.56 4.32 -14.08
C VAL A 433 -18.12 4.12 -15.52
N GLU A 434 -18.77 4.82 -16.46
CA GLU A 434 -18.41 4.83 -17.88
C GLU A 434 -17.89 6.23 -18.24
N ALA A 435 -16.69 6.32 -18.83
CA ALA A 435 -16.21 7.55 -19.45
C ALA A 435 -16.78 7.68 -20.87
N SER A 436 -17.18 8.89 -21.26
CA SER A 436 -17.79 9.14 -22.59
C SER A 436 -16.79 9.01 -23.75
N GLU A 437 -15.50 9.25 -23.47
CA GLU A 437 -14.40 9.06 -24.40
C GLU A 437 -13.36 8.19 -23.71
N GLN A 438 -13.31 6.91 -24.08
CA GLN A 438 -12.24 6.01 -23.69
C GLN A 438 -11.32 5.82 -24.90
N THR A 439 -10.03 6.09 -24.72
CA THR A 439 -8.98 5.66 -25.64
C THR A 439 -8.35 4.41 -25.04
N GLU A 440 -8.37 3.31 -25.78
CA GLU A 440 -7.55 2.16 -25.41
C GLU A 440 -6.08 2.55 -25.50
N GLY A 441 -5.32 2.23 -24.48
CA GLY A 441 -3.88 2.43 -24.48
C GLY A 441 -3.20 1.49 -25.47
N VAL A 442 -2.06 1.89 -25.99
CA VAL A 442 -1.25 1.09 -26.90
C VAL A 442 0.13 0.91 -26.29
N MET A 443 0.48 -0.32 -25.95
CA MET A 443 1.81 -0.67 -25.44
C MET A 443 2.87 -0.50 -26.54
N ALA A 444 4.07 -0.10 -26.14
CA ALA A 444 5.23 -0.05 -27.02
C ALA A 444 5.49 -1.42 -27.68
N ARG A 445 5.93 -1.42 -28.94
CA ARG A 445 6.33 -2.62 -29.70
C ARG A 445 7.79 -2.51 -30.07
N ILE A 446 8.65 -3.17 -29.32
CA ILE A 446 10.09 -3.03 -29.43
C ILE A 446 10.65 -3.87 -30.61
N PRO A 447 11.47 -3.28 -31.47
CA PRO A 447 12.14 -3.98 -32.57
C PRO A 447 13.32 -4.79 -32.05
N PHE A 448 13.81 -5.71 -32.87
CA PHE A 448 15.06 -6.43 -32.61
C PHE A 448 16.14 -5.97 -33.60
N VAL A 449 17.41 -6.15 -33.20
CA VAL A 449 18.59 -5.85 -34.03
C VAL A 449 19.17 -7.15 -34.54
N GLU A 450 19.49 -7.21 -35.86
CA GLU A 450 20.15 -8.35 -36.51
C GLU A 450 21.63 -8.03 -36.73
N PRO A 451 22.56 -8.46 -35.84
CA PRO A 451 23.99 -8.23 -36.03
C PRO A 451 24.59 -9.16 -37.09
N GLU A 452 25.71 -8.73 -37.68
CA GLU A 452 26.59 -9.65 -38.44
C GLU A 452 27.27 -10.62 -37.46
N ILE A 453 26.83 -11.88 -37.41
CA ILE A 453 27.38 -12.91 -36.55
C ILE A 453 28.52 -13.63 -37.26
N ALA A 454 29.73 -13.62 -36.65
CA ALA A 454 30.86 -14.36 -37.15
C ALA A 454 30.62 -15.87 -37.05
N THR A 455 31.02 -16.58 -38.08
CA THR A 455 30.94 -18.06 -38.15
C THR A 455 32.31 -18.69 -38.06
N ALA A 456 32.39 -19.96 -37.62
CA ALA A 456 33.63 -20.71 -37.46
C ALA A 456 34.67 -20.04 -36.53
N THR A 457 34.24 -19.70 -35.32
CA THR A 457 35.06 -19.03 -34.30
C THR A 457 35.78 -20.00 -33.41
N SER A 458 36.82 -19.49 -32.73
CA SER A 458 37.55 -20.17 -31.65
C SER A 458 37.28 -19.44 -30.32
N PRO A 459 37.46 -20.10 -29.17
CA PRO A 459 37.32 -19.42 -27.87
C PRO A 459 38.19 -18.17 -27.81
N GLY A 460 37.54 -17.05 -27.45
CA GLY A 460 38.14 -15.70 -27.44
C GLY A 460 37.79 -14.85 -28.66
N ASP A 461 37.24 -15.42 -29.74
CA ASP A 461 36.82 -14.64 -30.90
C ASP A 461 35.49 -13.93 -30.66
N ARG A 462 35.40 -12.68 -31.12
CA ARG A 462 34.15 -11.90 -31.06
C ARG A 462 33.15 -12.44 -32.08
N LEU A 463 31.96 -12.74 -31.60
CA LEU A 463 30.81 -13.18 -32.42
C LEU A 463 30.12 -11.99 -33.09
N PHE A 464 29.79 -10.98 -32.30
CA PHE A 464 29.25 -9.71 -32.81
C PHE A 464 29.50 -8.58 -31.79
N ARG A 465 29.30 -7.35 -32.24
CA ARG A 465 29.18 -6.15 -31.39
C ARG A 465 28.12 -5.23 -31.99
N ILE A 466 27.25 -4.72 -31.11
CA ILE A 466 26.24 -3.71 -31.41
C ILE A 466 26.56 -2.50 -30.53
N GLU A 467 26.64 -1.33 -31.15
CA GLU A 467 26.77 -0.06 -30.44
C GLU A 467 25.39 0.55 -30.29
N ASP A 468 25.17 1.24 -29.20
CA ASP A 468 23.97 1.99 -28.93
C ASP A 468 24.27 3.49 -28.76
N ALA A 469 23.26 4.34 -28.77
CA ALA A 469 23.43 5.77 -28.64
C ALA A 469 23.68 6.14 -27.17
N ALA A 470 24.48 7.17 -26.91
CA ALA A 470 24.77 7.58 -25.54
C ALA A 470 23.80 8.69 -25.07
N GLY A 471 23.30 8.57 -23.85
CA GLY A 471 22.49 9.58 -23.18
C GLY A 471 21.02 9.56 -23.57
N ASP A 472 20.48 8.42 -23.99
CA ASP A 472 19.06 8.22 -24.30
C ASP A 472 18.33 7.30 -23.30
N ASP A 473 18.93 7.03 -22.16
CA ASP A 473 18.37 6.26 -21.03
C ASP A 473 17.16 6.96 -20.32
N HIS A 474 16.34 7.59 -21.14
CA HIS A 474 15.13 8.33 -20.75
C HIS A 474 13.85 7.69 -21.33
N GLY A 475 13.87 6.37 -21.57
CA GLY A 475 12.75 5.64 -22.14
C GLY A 475 12.29 6.23 -23.48
N PRO A 476 11.01 6.54 -23.67
CA PRO A 476 10.52 7.19 -24.91
C PRO A 476 10.97 8.66 -25.05
N GLY A 477 11.97 9.11 -24.28
CA GLY A 477 12.51 10.45 -24.26
C GLY A 477 11.81 11.41 -23.28
N THR A 478 10.84 10.90 -22.52
CA THR A 478 10.06 11.69 -21.53
C THR A 478 10.40 11.35 -20.09
N PHE A 479 11.12 10.25 -19.85
CA PHE A 479 11.36 9.79 -18.49
C PHE A 479 12.38 10.69 -17.77
N THR A 480 12.13 10.88 -16.49
CA THR A 480 12.98 11.66 -15.59
C THR A 480 13.48 10.78 -14.46
N TYR A 481 14.74 10.91 -14.12
CA TYR A 481 15.39 10.16 -13.06
C TYR A 481 14.75 10.41 -11.69
N PRO A 482 14.80 9.42 -10.78
CA PRO A 482 14.45 9.61 -9.37
C PRO A 482 15.34 10.65 -8.70
N GLY A 483 14.82 11.26 -7.61
CA GLY A 483 15.52 12.31 -6.89
C GLY A 483 16.69 11.86 -6.01
N SER A 484 16.80 10.57 -5.70
CA SER A 484 17.88 10.04 -4.86
C SER A 484 19.23 10.07 -5.58
N ALA A 485 20.28 10.48 -4.86
CA ALA A 485 21.65 10.61 -5.40
C ALA A 485 22.31 9.28 -5.81
N VAL A 486 21.71 8.14 -5.48
CA VAL A 486 22.20 6.82 -5.91
C VAL A 486 22.01 6.59 -7.42
N PHE A 487 21.02 7.25 -8.02
CA PHE A 487 20.75 7.19 -9.46
C PHE A 487 21.61 8.23 -10.20
N THR A 488 22.84 7.86 -10.49
CA THR A 488 23.77 8.75 -11.20
C THR A 488 23.44 8.82 -12.69
N PRO A 489 23.61 9.97 -13.37
CA PRO A 489 23.37 10.06 -14.81
C PRO A 489 24.16 9.00 -15.61
N GLY A 490 23.48 8.32 -16.52
CA GLY A 490 24.05 7.27 -17.36
C GLY A 490 24.10 5.88 -16.70
N CYS A 491 23.62 5.73 -15.45
CA CYS A 491 23.65 4.39 -14.83
C CYS A 491 22.69 3.38 -15.49
N PHE A 492 21.78 3.82 -16.35
CA PHE A 492 20.91 2.95 -17.16
C PHE A 492 21.21 3.07 -18.68
N ASP A 493 22.16 3.89 -19.08
CA ASP A 493 22.52 4.22 -20.48
C ASP A 493 23.29 3.05 -21.10
N LEU A 494 22.68 2.32 -22.02
CA LEU A 494 23.26 1.19 -22.72
C LEU A 494 24.16 1.67 -23.87
N LEU A 495 25.45 1.49 -23.77
CA LEU A 495 26.40 1.97 -24.78
C LEU A 495 26.78 0.92 -25.82
N SER A 496 26.87 -0.35 -25.42
CA SER A 496 27.16 -1.44 -26.37
C SER A 496 26.89 -2.82 -25.78
N VAL A 497 26.65 -3.77 -26.67
CA VAL A 497 26.57 -5.20 -26.37
C VAL A 497 27.56 -5.95 -27.27
N GLU A 498 28.47 -6.72 -26.67
CA GLU A 498 29.43 -7.56 -27.39
C GLU A 498 29.25 -9.03 -26.97
N ALA A 499 29.16 -9.92 -27.94
CA ALA A 499 29.18 -11.36 -27.71
C ALA A 499 30.48 -11.96 -28.15
N THR A 500 31.09 -12.79 -27.30
CA THR A 500 32.39 -13.49 -27.56
C THR A 500 32.21 -15.00 -27.36
N ASP A 501 32.87 -15.79 -28.17
CA ASP A 501 32.96 -17.25 -28.00
C ASP A 501 33.80 -17.58 -26.75
N GLY A 502 33.17 -18.09 -25.71
CA GLY A 502 33.79 -18.50 -24.45
C GLY A 502 34.06 -20.00 -24.39
N GLY A 503 33.98 -20.73 -25.52
CA GLY A 503 34.09 -22.18 -25.60
C GLY A 503 32.76 -22.89 -25.33
N GLU A 504 32.49 -23.32 -24.12
CA GLU A 504 31.20 -23.93 -23.73
C GLU A 504 30.11 -22.87 -23.46
N ASP A 505 30.53 -21.64 -23.21
CA ASP A 505 29.66 -20.51 -22.98
C ASP A 505 29.72 -19.47 -24.12
N VAL A 506 28.74 -18.61 -24.21
CA VAL A 506 28.80 -17.29 -24.86
C VAL A 506 28.98 -16.26 -23.78
N LEU A 507 29.93 -15.34 -23.97
CA LEU A 507 30.20 -14.22 -23.08
C LEU A 507 29.51 -12.97 -23.66
N PHE A 508 28.52 -12.44 -22.95
CA PHE A 508 27.93 -11.15 -23.29
C PHE A 508 28.56 -10.07 -22.40
N ALA A 509 29.25 -9.11 -23.00
CA ALA A 509 29.74 -7.92 -22.33
C ALA A 509 28.79 -6.76 -22.65
N ILE A 510 28.13 -6.24 -21.63
CA ILE A 510 27.14 -5.16 -21.69
C ILE A 510 27.77 -3.94 -21.04
N ARG A 511 27.93 -2.88 -21.80
CA ARG A 511 28.52 -1.63 -21.33
C ARG A 511 27.47 -0.59 -21.09
N LEU A 512 27.51 0.03 -19.90
CA LEU A 512 26.64 1.14 -19.51
C LEU A 512 27.41 2.48 -19.49
N GLY A 513 26.68 3.59 -19.36
CA GLY A 513 27.22 4.94 -19.30
C GLY A 513 27.85 5.32 -17.95
N ALA A 514 27.69 4.50 -16.93
CA ALA A 514 28.30 4.68 -15.61
C ALA A 514 28.65 3.32 -14.97
N ASP A 515 29.49 3.34 -13.93
CA ASP A 515 29.88 2.15 -13.19
C ASP A 515 28.67 1.47 -12.55
N LEU A 516 28.63 0.13 -12.61
CA LEU A 516 27.64 -0.67 -11.88
C LEU A 516 28.00 -0.67 -10.39
N VAL A 517 27.02 -0.34 -9.56
CA VAL A 517 27.22 -0.18 -8.11
C VAL A 517 26.09 -0.85 -7.31
N ASP A 518 26.43 -1.27 -6.10
CA ASP A 518 25.47 -1.73 -5.09
C ASP A 518 25.42 -0.71 -3.95
N PRO A 519 24.51 0.28 -4.00
CA PRO A 519 24.44 1.34 -2.99
C PRO A 519 23.93 0.89 -1.63
N TRP A 520 23.38 -0.34 -1.53
CA TRP A 520 22.78 -0.87 -0.30
C TRP A 520 23.51 -2.09 0.29
N ASP A 521 24.65 -2.50 -0.29
CA ASP A 521 25.41 -3.68 0.12
C ASP A 521 24.56 -4.98 0.16
N GLY A 522 23.50 -5.05 -0.65
CA GLY A 522 22.53 -6.15 -0.68
C GLY A 522 22.73 -7.15 -1.82
N SER A 523 23.60 -6.83 -2.78
CA SER A 523 23.79 -7.65 -3.98
C SER A 523 24.96 -8.63 -3.83
N PRO A 524 24.74 -9.95 -4.05
CA PRO A 524 25.83 -10.91 -4.07
C PRO A 524 26.87 -10.68 -5.18
N VAL A 525 26.51 -9.96 -6.24
CA VAL A 525 27.37 -9.72 -7.41
C VAL A 525 27.92 -8.30 -7.51
N GLY A 526 27.46 -7.38 -6.64
CA GLY A 526 28.03 -6.03 -6.51
C GLY A 526 27.34 -4.94 -7.34
N TYR A 527 26.10 -5.16 -7.84
CA TYR A 527 25.24 -4.12 -8.41
C TYR A 527 23.77 -4.41 -8.08
N ASP A 528 22.95 -3.36 -7.93
CA ASP A 528 21.53 -3.54 -7.60
C ASP A 528 20.61 -2.41 -8.17
N LEU A 529 21.11 -1.52 -9.01
CA LEU A 529 20.28 -0.49 -9.62
C LEU A 529 19.57 -0.94 -10.89
N GLN A 530 20.16 -1.88 -11.63
CA GLN A 530 19.73 -2.30 -12.97
C GLN A 530 19.23 -3.74 -12.98
N ASN A 531 18.24 -4.00 -13.85
CA ASN A 531 18.01 -5.32 -14.43
C ASN A 531 18.30 -5.23 -15.93
N ILE A 532 18.87 -6.27 -16.48
CA ILE A 532 19.26 -6.36 -17.89
C ILE A 532 18.70 -7.64 -18.49
N ASP A 533 17.85 -7.51 -19.49
CA ASP A 533 17.31 -8.62 -20.25
C ASP A 533 17.98 -8.71 -21.62
N ILE A 534 18.29 -9.93 -22.06
CA ILE A 534 18.69 -10.22 -23.43
C ILE A 534 17.64 -11.16 -24.02
N TYR A 535 16.86 -10.67 -24.98
CA TYR A 535 15.91 -11.47 -25.73
C TYR A 535 16.54 -11.89 -27.05
N VAL A 536 16.40 -13.14 -27.42
CA VAL A 536 16.96 -13.70 -28.64
C VAL A 536 15.87 -14.36 -29.45
N ASP A 537 15.74 -13.93 -30.71
CA ASP A 537 14.93 -14.58 -31.72
C ASP A 537 15.90 -15.42 -32.59
N THR A 538 15.92 -16.72 -32.37
CA THR A 538 16.77 -17.63 -33.16
C THR A 538 16.17 -17.97 -34.53
N ARG A 539 15.02 -17.36 -34.87
CA ARG A 539 14.21 -17.64 -36.05
C ARG A 539 13.68 -19.08 -36.04
N GLY A 540 13.49 -19.65 -34.85
CA GLY A 540 12.84 -20.94 -34.65
C GLY A 540 11.33 -20.89 -34.91
N GLU A 541 10.69 -22.06 -34.83
CA GLU A 541 9.21 -22.12 -34.83
C GLU A 541 8.68 -21.79 -33.42
N GLY A 542 7.73 -20.91 -33.32
CA GLY A 542 7.16 -20.42 -32.05
C GLY A 542 7.95 -19.24 -31.49
N GLY A 543 7.71 -18.89 -30.25
CA GLY A 543 8.33 -17.78 -29.53
C GLY A 543 7.29 -16.89 -28.86
N PHE A 544 7.77 -15.98 -28.03
CA PHE A 544 6.94 -15.07 -27.25
C PHE A 544 6.98 -13.67 -27.86
N THR A 545 5.82 -13.01 -27.87
CA THR A 545 5.65 -11.62 -28.29
C THR A 545 5.46 -10.67 -27.11
N GLU A 546 5.31 -11.20 -25.90
CA GLU A 546 5.32 -10.45 -24.64
C GLU A 546 6.73 -10.50 -24.03
N LEU A 547 7.17 -9.43 -23.41
CA LEU A 547 8.39 -9.43 -22.64
C LEU A 547 8.18 -10.09 -21.27
N LEU A 548 9.25 -10.26 -20.51
CA LEU A 548 9.18 -10.71 -19.12
C LEU A 548 8.30 -9.76 -18.28
N PRO A 549 7.66 -10.26 -17.21
CA PRO A 549 6.76 -9.45 -16.36
C PRO A 549 7.36 -8.12 -15.92
N GLY A 550 6.55 -7.07 -15.92
CA GLY A 550 6.89 -5.73 -15.46
C GLY A 550 7.54 -4.81 -16.50
N ARG A 551 7.94 -5.31 -17.70
CA ARG A 551 8.55 -4.47 -18.75
C ARG A 551 7.52 -3.62 -19.50
N ARG A 552 6.26 -4.04 -19.50
CA ARG A 552 5.12 -3.33 -20.11
C ARG A 552 5.39 -2.93 -21.56
N ALA A 553 5.89 -3.88 -22.36
CA ALA A 553 6.09 -3.72 -23.78
C ALA A 553 5.91 -5.06 -24.50
N LEU A 554 5.60 -5.01 -25.78
CA LEU A 554 5.46 -6.14 -26.67
C LEU A 554 6.61 -6.17 -27.67
N VAL A 555 6.85 -7.31 -28.28
CA VAL A 555 7.78 -7.44 -29.40
C VAL A 555 7.14 -6.92 -30.66
N ALA A 556 7.89 -6.20 -31.50
CA ALA A 556 7.40 -5.71 -32.79
C ALA A 556 7.07 -6.85 -33.76
N ASP A 557 6.14 -6.61 -34.67
CA ASP A 557 5.71 -7.59 -35.68
C ASP A 557 6.89 -8.12 -36.49
N GLY A 558 6.93 -9.42 -36.69
CA GLY A 558 7.99 -10.11 -37.43
C GLY A 558 9.13 -10.65 -36.56
N TYR A 559 9.05 -10.42 -35.25
CA TYR A 559 9.98 -10.99 -34.25
C TYR A 559 9.20 -11.75 -33.18
N ALA A 560 9.88 -12.77 -32.61
CA ALA A 560 9.40 -13.50 -31.44
C ALA A 560 10.60 -14.12 -30.73
N TRP A 561 10.81 -13.82 -29.45
CA TRP A 561 11.95 -14.41 -28.76
C TRP A 561 11.66 -15.84 -28.31
N ASP A 562 12.64 -16.72 -28.45
CA ASP A 562 12.58 -18.11 -28.02
C ASP A 562 13.66 -18.46 -27.00
N ARG A 563 14.54 -17.50 -26.67
CA ARG A 563 15.50 -17.55 -25.57
C ARG A 563 15.57 -16.17 -24.93
N ALA A 564 15.63 -16.14 -23.59
CA ALA A 564 15.88 -14.92 -22.85
C ALA A 564 16.94 -15.14 -21.75
N VAL A 565 17.69 -14.10 -21.46
CA VAL A 565 18.59 -14.03 -20.29
C VAL A 565 18.11 -12.89 -19.42
N PHE A 566 17.89 -13.15 -18.14
CA PHE A 566 17.53 -12.15 -17.16
C PHE A 566 18.65 -11.99 -16.13
N ALA A 567 19.40 -10.90 -16.20
CA ALA A 567 20.47 -10.56 -15.28
C ALA A 567 20.00 -9.50 -14.27
N THR A 568 20.19 -9.78 -13.01
CA THR A 568 19.92 -8.90 -11.87
C THR A 568 21.02 -9.06 -10.82
N GLY A 569 21.30 -8.02 -10.05
CA GLY A 569 22.20 -8.09 -8.92
C GLY A 569 21.68 -8.92 -7.74
N ARG A 570 20.37 -9.15 -7.66
CA ARG A 570 19.70 -9.86 -6.59
C ARG A 570 19.56 -11.35 -6.88
N THR A 571 20.69 -12.00 -7.11
CA THR A 571 20.76 -13.45 -7.35
C THR A 571 20.31 -14.29 -6.17
N ASP A 572 20.29 -13.73 -4.97
CA ASP A 572 19.84 -14.34 -3.72
C ASP A 572 18.33 -14.67 -3.68
N VAL A 573 17.52 -13.93 -4.45
CA VAL A 573 16.06 -14.07 -4.46
C VAL A 573 15.46 -14.33 -5.85
N VAL A 574 16.25 -14.21 -6.91
CA VAL A 574 15.76 -14.23 -8.30
C VAL A 574 15.11 -15.55 -8.70
N GLU A 575 15.60 -16.69 -8.22
CA GLU A 575 15.03 -18.00 -8.56
C GLU A 575 13.59 -18.13 -8.03
N ARG A 576 13.33 -17.63 -6.82
CA ARG A 576 11.98 -17.54 -6.25
C ARG A 576 11.10 -16.61 -7.08
N ASP A 577 11.56 -15.39 -7.36
CA ASP A 577 10.80 -14.40 -8.10
C ASP A 577 10.42 -14.90 -9.50
N VAL A 578 11.33 -15.59 -10.19
CA VAL A 578 11.07 -16.23 -11.48
C VAL A 578 10.04 -17.37 -11.35
N ALA A 579 10.17 -18.19 -10.31
CA ALA A 579 9.23 -19.30 -10.08
C ALA A 579 7.80 -18.80 -9.85
N GLU A 580 7.64 -17.69 -9.14
CA GLU A 580 6.34 -17.12 -8.78
C GLU A 580 5.72 -16.26 -9.90
N LYS A 581 6.54 -15.46 -10.60
CA LYS A 581 6.06 -14.38 -11.46
C LYS A 581 6.15 -14.67 -12.96
N VAL A 582 7.00 -15.62 -13.38
CA VAL A 582 7.14 -15.99 -14.79
C VAL A 582 6.36 -17.25 -15.08
N ASN A 583 5.51 -17.24 -16.11
CA ASN A 583 4.74 -18.41 -16.49
C ASN A 583 5.64 -19.60 -16.92
N ALA A 584 5.12 -20.83 -16.79
CA ALA A 584 5.92 -22.05 -16.97
C ALA A 584 6.56 -22.14 -18.37
N ALA A 585 5.88 -21.72 -19.43
CA ALA A 585 6.42 -21.77 -20.79
C ALA A 585 7.60 -20.78 -20.99
N MET A 586 7.47 -19.56 -20.49
CA MET A 586 8.57 -18.58 -20.53
C MET A 586 9.76 -19.04 -19.67
N ARG A 587 9.52 -19.70 -18.52
CA ARG A 587 10.62 -20.23 -17.69
C ARG A 587 11.49 -21.26 -18.39
N GLU A 588 10.92 -22.08 -19.27
CA GLU A 588 11.69 -23.04 -20.08
C GLU A 588 12.60 -22.35 -21.10
N ALA A 589 12.26 -21.14 -21.52
CA ALA A 589 13.01 -20.31 -22.46
C ALA A 589 13.90 -19.27 -21.78
N LEU A 590 13.98 -19.25 -20.43
CA LEU A 590 14.67 -18.25 -19.64
C LEU A 590 15.93 -18.83 -18.97
N PHE A 591 17.03 -18.12 -19.07
CA PHE A 591 18.26 -18.36 -18.31
C PHE A 591 18.54 -17.22 -17.36
N VAL A 592 18.77 -17.54 -16.10
CA VAL A 592 19.15 -16.58 -15.05
C VAL A 592 20.61 -16.84 -14.66
N PRO A 593 21.56 -15.94 -15.02
CA PRO A 593 22.93 -16.07 -14.55
C PRO A 593 23.01 -15.80 -13.05
N LEU A 594 23.52 -16.77 -12.28
CA LEU A 594 23.82 -16.60 -10.85
C LEU A 594 25.23 -16.01 -10.65
N GLU A 595 25.70 -15.90 -9.40
CA GLU A 595 26.92 -15.18 -9.02
C GLU A 595 28.18 -15.66 -9.77
N ASP A 596 28.32 -16.96 -10.00
CA ASP A 596 29.47 -17.55 -10.72
C ASP A 596 29.45 -17.28 -12.24
N ARG A 597 28.34 -16.73 -12.75
CA ARG A 597 28.11 -16.44 -14.17
C ARG A 597 28.00 -14.97 -14.50
N GLN A 598 28.20 -14.10 -13.53
CA GLN A 598 28.25 -12.66 -13.70
C GLN A 598 29.60 -12.11 -13.19
N SER A 599 30.10 -11.08 -13.84
CA SER A 599 31.26 -10.32 -13.36
C SER A 599 31.18 -8.87 -13.81
N ILE A 600 31.65 -7.96 -12.96
CA ILE A 600 31.64 -6.52 -13.20
C ILE A 600 33.09 -6.03 -13.32
N ASP A 601 33.34 -5.13 -14.29
CA ASP A 601 34.58 -4.36 -14.42
C ASP A 601 34.20 -2.90 -14.75
N GLY A 602 34.00 -2.08 -13.70
CA GLY A 602 33.54 -0.69 -13.81
C GLY A 602 32.15 -0.60 -14.43
N ASP A 603 32.09 -0.08 -15.66
CA ASP A 603 30.90 0.13 -16.46
C ASP A 603 30.45 -1.09 -17.30
N VAL A 604 31.15 -2.22 -17.17
CA VAL A 604 30.90 -3.43 -17.98
C VAL A 604 30.40 -4.59 -17.12
N LEU A 605 29.20 -5.10 -17.43
CA LEU A 605 28.70 -6.38 -16.93
C LEU A 605 28.99 -7.49 -17.95
N THR A 606 29.67 -8.54 -17.52
CA THR A 606 29.90 -9.74 -18.34
C THR A 606 29.04 -10.90 -17.84
N LEU A 607 28.22 -11.47 -18.73
CA LEU A 607 27.36 -12.62 -18.46
C LEU A 607 27.89 -13.86 -19.19
N ARG A 608 27.93 -14.99 -18.51
CA ARG A 608 28.34 -16.30 -19.07
C ARG A 608 27.08 -17.15 -19.30
N VAL A 609 26.67 -17.27 -20.56
CA VAL A 609 25.48 -18.01 -20.97
C VAL A 609 25.86 -19.30 -21.64
N PRO A 610 25.42 -20.48 -21.13
CA PRO A 610 25.80 -21.76 -21.71
C PRO A 610 25.29 -21.93 -23.14
N LYS A 611 26.16 -22.40 -24.05
CA LYS A 611 25.75 -22.78 -25.42
C LYS A 611 24.74 -23.93 -25.41
N SER A 612 24.73 -24.75 -24.37
CA SER A 612 23.72 -25.80 -24.18
C SER A 612 22.30 -25.24 -24.01
N PHE A 613 22.15 -24.00 -23.47
CA PHE A 613 20.88 -23.28 -23.39
C PHE A 613 20.63 -22.45 -24.65
N LEU A 614 21.62 -21.61 -25.01
CA LEU A 614 21.43 -20.61 -26.07
C LEU A 614 21.42 -21.26 -27.47
N GLY A 615 22.22 -22.29 -27.66
CA GLY A 615 22.54 -22.86 -28.97
C GLY A 615 23.79 -22.22 -29.61
N GLU A 616 24.22 -22.75 -30.75
CA GLU A 616 25.27 -22.15 -31.56
C GLU A 616 24.72 -20.97 -32.36
N MET A 617 25.27 -19.79 -32.14
CA MET A 617 24.83 -18.58 -32.83
C MET A 617 25.00 -18.67 -34.33
N ARG A 618 24.06 -18.15 -35.09
CA ARG A 618 24.03 -18.21 -36.54
C ARG A 618 23.62 -16.84 -37.12
N PRO A 619 24.09 -16.52 -38.33
CA PRO A 619 23.61 -15.39 -39.08
C PRO A 619 22.06 -15.41 -39.21
N GLY A 620 21.43 -14.25 -39.05
CA GLY A 620 19.98 -14.09 -39.12
C GLY A 620 19.28 -14.19 -37.76
N TRP A 621 20.00 -14.48 -36.64
CA TRP A 621 19.43 -14.29 -35.31
C TRP A 621 19.27 -12.82 -35.02
N ALA A 622 18.22 -12.48 -34.27
CA ALA A 622 17.95 -11.12 -33.84
C ALA A 622 18.01 -11.03 -32.31
N PHE A 623 18.44 -9.89 -31.81
CA PHE A 623 18.64 -9.61 -30.38
C PHE A 623 17.93 -8.35 -29.98
N GLN A 624 17.42 -8.35 -28.76
CA GLN A 624 17.03 -7.12 -28.06
C GLN A 624 17.65 -7.17 -26.66
N VAL A 625 18.27 -6.07 -26.27
CA VAL A 625 18.77 -5.89 -24.89
C VAL A 625 18.02 -4.71 -24.28
N VAL A 626 17.43 -4.96 -23.11
CA VAL A 626 16.56 -4.01 -22.41
C VAL A 626 17.16 -3.74 -21.04
N VAL A 627 17.25 -2.47 -20.67
CA VAL A 627 17.68 -2.01 -19.34
C VAL A 627 16.48 -1.42 -18.60
N THR A 628 16.21 -1.95 -17.40
CA THR A 628 15.17 -1.45 -16.49
C THR A 628 15.76 -1.13 -15.13
N GLY A 629 15.09 -0.27 -14.35
CA GLY A 629 15.46 -0.07 -12.94
C GLY A 629 15.15 -1.31 -12.11
N SER A 630 16.07 -1.68 -11.19
CA SER A 630 15.82 -2.74 -10.21
C SER A 630 15.03 -2.20 -9.03
N GLU A 631 14.02 -2.95 -8.57
CA GLU A 631 13.20 -2.63 -7.40
C GLU A 631 13.46 -3.64 -6.29
N GLY A 632 13.82 -3.10 -5.11
CA GLY A 632 14.08 -3.92 -3.92
C GLY A 632 12.80 -4.44 -3.27
N SER A 633 11.69 -3.71 -3.41
CA SER A 633 10.39 -4.15 -2.91
C SER A 633 9.83 -5.28 -3.78
N MET A 634 9.06 -6.19 -3.16
CA MET A 634 8.52 -7.36 -3.83
C MET A 634 7.11 -7.08 -4.34
N GLU A 635 6.94 -6.22 -5.35
CA GLU A 635 5.65 -6.08 -6.00
C GLU A 635 5.34 -7.32 -6.85
N ALA A 636 4.11 -7.85 -6.68
CA ALA A 636 3.78 -9.19 -7.14
C ALA A 636 3.84 -9.39 -8.67
N ASP A 637 3.61 -8.34 -9.46
CA ASP A 637 3.45 -8.44 -10.92
C ASP A 637 4.70 -8.05 -11.70
N SER A 638 5.66 -7.40 -11.07
CA SER A 638 6.90 -6.98 -11.71
C SER A 638 8.05 -7.90 -11.35
N LEU A 639 8.65 -8.58 -12.28
CA LEU A 639 9.88 -9.32 -12.03
C LEU A 639 11.03 -8.33 -11.68
N ARG A 640 10.97 -7.75 -10.46
CA ARG A 640 11.88 -6.75 -9.89
C ARG A 640 12.09 -5.49 -10.73
N VAL A 641 11.11 -5.06 -11.48
CA VAL A 641 11.19 -3.85 -12.30
C VAL A 641 10.68 -2.65 -11.49
N ARG A 642 11.48 -1.60 -11.42
CA ARG A 642 11.09 -0.30 -10.85
C ARG A 642 10.12 0.39 -11.77
N GLU A 643 8.95 0.70 -11.25
CA GLU A 643 7.87 1.32 -12.00
C GLU A 643 8.24 2.77 -12.41
N VAL A 644 7.92 3.11 -13.65
CA VAL A 644 7.90 4.50 -14.11
C VAL A 644 6.50 5.07 -13.84
N ARG A 645 6.42 6.24 -13.23
CA ARG A 645 5.17 6.90 -12.83
C ARG A 645 4.96 8.19 -13.61
N ALA A 646 3.77 8.76 -13.53
CA ALA A 646 3.52 10.07 -14.13
C ALA A 646 4.45 11.15 -13.56
N THR A 647 4.72 11.14 -12.26
CA THR A 647 5.62 12.09 -11.59
C THR A 647 6.78 11.37 -10.92
N ALA A 648 8.01 11.89 -11.12
CA ALA A 648 9.19 11.36 -10.44
C ALA A 648 9.09 11.56 -8.92
N SER A 649 9.60 10.57 -8.18
CA SER A 649 9.74 10.63 -6.72
C SER A 649 11.21 10.49 -6.32
N GLU A 650 11.48 10.35 -5.03
CA GLU A 650 12.83 10.03 -4.56
C GLU A 650 13.36 8.71 -5.16
N TRP A 651 12.47 7.72 -5.38
CA TRP A 651 12.83 6.35 -5.77
C TRP A 651 12.24 5.89 -7.10
N ASN A 652 11.24 6.55 -7.68
CA ASN A 652 10.62 6.17 -8.93
C ASN A 652 10.90 7.17 -10.05
N PHE A 653 11.07 6.67 -11.26
CA PHE A 653 11.13 7.50 -12.46
C PHE A 653 9.80 8.20 -12.70
N GLY A 654 9.84 9.39 -13.30
CA GLY A 654 8.67 10.13 -13.77
C GLY A 654 8.59 10.20 -15.28
N GLY A 655 7.51 10.80 -15.79
CA GLY A 655 7.30 11.03 -17.22
C GLY A 655 6.63 9.90 -17.98
N GLY A 656 6.17 8.88 -17.25
CA GLY A 656 5.22 7.85 -17.73
C GLY A 656 3.78 8.29 -17.57
N SER A 657 2.91 7.34 -17.32
CA SER A 657 1.51 7.54 -16.93
C SER A 657 1.23 6.73 -15.64
N ASP A 658 0.04 6.88 -15.08
CA ASP A 658 -0.43 5.98 -14.01
C ASP A 658 -1.20 4.78 -14.61
N GLY A 659 -1.10 4.57 -15.94
CA GLY A 659 -1.65 3.43 -16.67
C GLY A 659 -0.72 2.21 -16.66
N VAL A 660 -1.12 1.20 -17.44
CA VAL A 660 -0.38 -0.06 -17.58
C VAL A 660 0.35 -0.17 -18.92
N GLU A 661 0.22 0.82 -19.78
CA GLU A 661 0.75 0.80 -21.15
C GLU A 661 2.11 1.45 -21.29
N ASP A 662 2.53 2.28 -20.35
CA ASP A 662 3.83 2.91 -20.37
C ASP A 662 4.93 1.88 -20.09
N PRO A 663 5.95 1.79 -20.95
CA PRO A 663 7.03 0.84 -20.75
C PRO A 663 7.86 1.21 -19.52
N ASN A 664 8.22 0.23 -18.69
CA ASN A 664 9.19 0.40 -17.60
C ASN A 664 10.63 0.22 -18.09
N ILE A 665 10.88 0.55 -19.36
CA ILE A 665 12.16 0.38 -20.05
C ILE A 665 12.86 1.73 -20.11
N LEU A 666 14.07 1.82 -19.59
CA LEU A 666 14.85 3.03 -19.52
C LEU A 666 15.71 3.17 -20.77
N ASP A 667 16.26 2.04 -21.23
CA ASP A 667 17.09 1.98 -22.42
C ASP A 667 16.98 0.61 -23.13
N LEU A 668 17.26 0.57 -24.43
CA LEU A 668 17.23 -0.65 -25.24
C LEU A 668 18.00 -0.49 -26.55
N LEU A 669 18.44 -1.61 -27.15
CA LEU A 669 19.03 -1.57 -28.48
C LEU A 669 18.03 -1.12 -29.55
N VAL A 670 18.43 -0.17 -30.39
CA VAL A 670 17.60 0.28 -31.51
C VAL A 670 18.23 -0.04 -32.85
N PRO A 671 17.43 -0.45 -33.87
CA PRO A 671 17.95 -0.64 -35.23
C PRO A 671 18.51 0.66 -35.80
N ALA A 672 19.51 0.55 -36.66
CA ALA A 672 20.14 1.70 -37.30
C ALA A 672 19.11 2.61 -38.02
N GLY A 673 19.09 3.87 -37.61
CA GLY A 673 18.20 4.90 -38.18
C GLY A 673 16.85 5.04 -37.49
N MET A 674 16.59 4.27 -36.44
CA MET A 674 15.46 4.45 -35.51
C MET A 674 15.95 5.14 -34.24
N SER A 675 15.14 5.98 -33.64
CA SER A 675 15.38 6.53 -32.33
C SER A 675 14.74 5.66 -31.25
N GLN A 676 15.24 5.70 -30.02
CA GLN A 676 14.65 5.03 -28.87
C GLN A 676 13.20 5.49 -28.64
N ALA A 677 12.91 6.77 -28.82
CA ALA A 677 11.55 7.30 -28.70
C ALA A 677 10.56 6.68 -29.72
N GLU A 678 11.03 6.31 -30.93
CA GLU A 678 10.23 5.60 -31.91
C GLU A 678 10.05 4.12 -31.52
N ALA A 679 11.10 3.48 -31.00
CA ALA A 679 11.06 2.09 -30.55
C ALA A 679 10.15 1.87 -29.34
N LEU A 680 10.11 2.84 -28.42
CA LEU A 680 9.30 2.84 -27.20
C LEU A 680 8.02 3.68 -27.34
N ALA A 681 7.56 3.98 -28.58
CA ALA A 681 6.31 4.72 -28.77
C ALA A 681 5.12 3.96 -28.20
N TRP A 682 4.41 4.62 -27.32
CA TRP A 682 3.23 4.09 -26.63
C TRP A 682 2.13 5.17 -26.58
N THR A 683 0.92 4.78 -26.20
CA THR A 683 -0.19 5.71 -25.99
C THR A 683 -0.89 5.33 -24.69
N PRO A 684 -1.08 6.26 -23.74
CA PRO A 684 -1.81 5.96 -22.53
C PRO A 684 -3.28 5.68 -22.83
N SER A 685 -3.87 4.77 -22.07
CA SER A 685 -5.32 4.72 -21.94
C SER A 685 -5.83 6.01 -21.30
N THR A 686 -7.08 6.35 -21.58
CA THR A 686 -7.70 7.45 -20.84
C THR A 686 -7.87 7.02 -19.39
N LEU A 687 -7.13 7.69 -18.48
CA LEU A 687 -7.27 7.46 -17.05
C LEU A 687 -8.71 7.78 -16.64
N VAL A 688 -9.32 6.88 -15.89
CA VAL A 688 -10.59 7.14 -15.24
C VAL A 688 -10.29 7.98 -14.00
N GLU A 689 -10.46 9.29 -14.11
CA GLU A 689 -10.20 10.25 -13.03
C GLU A 689 -11.40 10.42 -12.07
N VAL A 690 -12.54 9.79 -12.40
CA VAL A 690 -13.75 9.82 -11.57
C VAL A 690 -14.05 8.42 -11.07
N HIS A 691 -14.00 8.23 -9.76
CA HIS A 691 -14.33 6.97 -9.11
C HIS A 691 -15.59 7.16 -8.27
N ALA A 692 -16.41 6.12 -8.18
CA ALA A 692 -17.62 6.21 -7.37
C ALA A 692 -18.00 4.86 -6.76
N SER A 693 -18.64 4.93 -5.59
CA SER A 693 -19.24 3.79 -4.90
C SER A 693 -20.62 4.17 -4.37
N ALA A 694 -21.52 3.20 -4.33
CA ALA A 694 -22.90 3.43 -3.88
C ALA A 694 -23.30 2.47 -2.75
N PHE A 695 -24.09 2.98 -1.84
CA PHE A 695 -24.50 2.27 -0.64
C PHE A 695 -25.97 2.54 -0.35
N LEU A 696 -26.62 1.54 0.24
CA LEU A 696 -27.99 1.61 0.68
C LEU A 696 -28.03 1.37 2.19
N ASP A 697 -28.49 2.37 2.91
CA ASP A 697 -28.85 2.21 4.31
C ASP A 697 -30.31 1.73 4.37
N GLU A 698 -30.49 0.45 4.71
CA GLU A 698 -31.81 -0.19 4.74
C GLU A 698 -32.67 0.31 5.90
N GLU A 699 -32.05 0.74 7.01
CA GLU A 699 -32.79 1.23 8.18
C GLU A 699 -33.43 2.59 7.91
N THR A 700 -32.68 3.49 7.28
CA THR A 700 -33.15 4.83 6.95
C THR A 700 -33.73 4.94 5.54
N ASP A 701 -33.70 3.86 4.75
CA ASP A 701 -34.01 3.82 3.32
C ASP A 701 -33.31 4.95 2.54
N SER A 702 -32.02 5.14 2.83
CA SER A 702 -31.23 6.22 2.26
C SER A 702 -30.17 5.69 1.27
N LEU A 703 -30.12 6.32 0.09
CA LEU A 703 -29.06 6.11 -0.89
C LEU A 703 -27.89 7.04 -0.57
N VAL A 704 -26.69 6.51 -0.49
CA VAL A 704 -25.44 7.25 -0.35
C VAL A 704 -24.54 6.92 -1.53
N ILE A 705 -24.01 7.94 -2.20
CA ILE A 705 -23.06 7.81 -3.30
C ILE A 705 -21.84 8.62 -2.91
N VAL A 706 -20.66 8.01 -2.93
CA VAL A 706 -19.38 8.71 -2.77
C VAL A 706 -18.70 8.74 -4.13
N ALA A 707 -18.43 9.94 -4.64
CA ALA A 707 -17.73 10.17 -5.90
C ALA A 707 -16.43 10.94 -5.63
N ILE A 708 -15.35 10.51 -6.25
CA ILE A 708 -14.02 11.11 -6.20
C ILE A 708 -13.74 11.69 -7.59
N ASN A 709 -13.32 12.93 -7.67
CA ASN A 709 -12.78 13.54 -8.87
C ASN A 709 -11.28 13.85 -8.61
N GLU A 710 -10.39 13.07 -9.19
CA GLU A 710 -8.93 13.25 -9.08
C GLU A 710 -8.40 14.30 -10.05
N SER A 711 -9.18 14.62 -11.09
CA SER A 711 -8.84 15.60 -12.12
C SER A 711 -8.73 17.04 -11.58
N ASP A 712 -7.82 17.80 -12.15
CA ASP A 712 -7.70 19.25 -11.94
C ASP A 712 -8.82 20.07 -12.59
N GLN A 713 -9.78 19.39 -13.26
CA GLN A 713 -10.92 20.02 -13.93
C GLN A 713 -12.24 19.64 -13.24
N GLU A 714 -13.23 20.54 -13.35
CA GLU A 714 -14.59 20.20 -13.00
C GLU A 714 -15.13 19.12 -13.96
N GLN A 715 -15.61 18.00 -13.44
CA GLN A 715 -16.20 16.92 -14.23
C GLN A 715 -17.72 16.94 -14.14
N VAL A 716 -18.37 16.99 -15.30
CA VAL A 716 -19.83 16.83 -15.40
C VAL A 716 -20.18 15.37 -15.56
N VAL A 717 -20.97 14.84 -14.65
CA VAL A 717 -21.31 13.41 -14.57
C VAL A 717 -22.82 13.23 -14.68
N GLU A 718 -23.29 12.33 -15.54
CA GLU A 718 -24.67 11.85 -15.54
C GLU A 718 -24.82 10.76 -14.47
N LEU A 719 -25.65 10.99 -13.47
CA LEU A 719 -26.08 9.95 -12.52
C LEU A 719 -27.37 9.30 -13.00
N ALA A 720 -27.41 7.96 -13.03
CA ALA A 720 -28.59 7.19 -13.42
C ALA A 720 -28.91 6.10 -12.37
N VAL A 721 -30.18 6.01 -11.98
CA VAL A 721 -30.71 4.93 -11.12
C VAL A 721 -31.82 4.19 -11.89
N PRO A 722 -31.49 3.06 -12.58
CA PRO A 722 -32.39 2.39 -13.54
C PRO A 722 -33.72 1.96 -12.96
N HIS A 723 -33.76 1.44 -11.75
CA HIS A 723 -34.93 0.84 -11.13
C HIS A 723 -35.60 1.72 -10.07
N SER A 724 -35.29 3.03 -10.07
CA SER A 724 -35.96 3.95 -9.14
C SER A 724 -37.45 4.08 -9.46
N SER A 725 -38.30 3.89 -8.46
CA SER A 725 -39.75 4.06 -8.57
C SER A 725 -40.17 5.52 -8.67
N ARG A 726 -39.30 6.48 -8.36
CA ARG A 726 -39.59 7.92 -8.29
C ARG A 726 -38.34 8.76 -8.61
N SER A 727 -38.51 10.05 -8.74
CA SER A 727 -37.42 11.04 -8.76
C SER A 727 -36.75 11.12 -7.39
N LEU A 728 -35.44 11.34 -7.37
CA LEU A 728 -34.62 11.47 -6.16
C LEU A 728 -34.14 12.92 -6.03
N LEU A 729 -33.86 13.35 -4.81
CA LEU A 729 -33.30 14.66 -4.56
C LEU A 729 -32.00 14.49 -3.72
N LEU A 730 -30.87 14.54 -4.42
CA LEU A 730 -29.54 14.35 -3.84
C LEU A 730 -29.11 15.61 -3.07
N THR A 731 -28.52 15.41 -1.90
CA THR A 731 -27.83 16.47 -1.14
C THR A 731 -26.33 16.20 -1.21
N PRO A 732 -25.53 17.02 -1.91
CA PRO A 732 -24.09 16.85 -1.96
C PRO A 732 -23.41 17.40 -0.71
N HIS A 733 -22.34 16.72 -0.28
CA HIS A 733 -21.39 17.12 0.77
C HIS A 733 -19.99 17.03 0.20
N VAL A 734 -19.31 18.15 0.03
CA VAL A 734 -18.06 18.26 -0.73
C VAL A 734 -16.89 18.51 0.19
N THR A 735 -15.83 17.72 0.00
CA THR A 735 -14.48 17.98 0.50
C THR A 735 -13.59 18.32 -0.68
N ALA A 736 -12.98 19.50 -0.66
CA ALA A 736 -12.09 20.01 -1.70
C ALA A 736 -11.18 21.08 -1.09
N GLU A 737 -10.34 21.74 -1.89
CA GLU A 737 -9.56 22.88 -1.40
C GLU A 737 -10.50 23.92 -0.75
N GLY A 738 -10.25 24.22 0.54
CA GLY A 738 -11.08 25.16 1.31
C GLY A 738 -12.49 24.69 1.69
N ALA A 739 -12.90 23.47 1.31
CA ALA A 739 -14.20 22.88 1.63
C ALA A 739 -14.04 21.63 2.52
N ARG A 740 -14.91 21.49 3.54
CA ARG A 740 -14.87 20.43 4.56
C ARG A 740 -16.26 19.89 4.79
N LEU A 741 -16.64 18.85 4.04
CA LEU A 741 -18.02 18.33 3.98
C LEU A 741 -19.04 19.44 3.74
N ALA A 742 -18.69 20.39 2.90
CA ALA A 742 -19.53 21.56 2.63
C ALA A 742 -20.82 21.13 1.93
N ARG A 743 -21.98 21.48 2.54
CA ARG A 743 -23.27 21.13 1.97
C ARG A 743 -23.57 21.98 0.76
N GLY A 744 -23.70 21.36 -0.40
CA GLY A 744 -24.04 22.03 -1.66
C GLY A 744 -25.53 22.14 -1.94
N ARG A 745 -25.86 22.67 -3.11
CA ARG A 745 -27.23 22.77 -3.60
C ARG A 745 -27.74 21.37 -3.96
N ARG A 746 -28.99 21.08 -3.56
CA ARG A 746 -29.63 19.80 -3.92
C ARG A 746 -29.77 19.63 -5.44
N VAL A 747 -29.51 18.42 -5.92
CA VAL A 747 -29.60 18.04 -7.33
C VAL A 747 -30.73 17.03 -7.52
N PRO A 748 -31.72 17.31 -8.43
CA PRO A 748 -32.74 16.35 -8.71
C PRO A 748 -32.28 15.29 -9.72
N LEU A 749 -32.54 14.02 -9.43
CA LEU A 749 -32.58 12.97 -10.43
C LEU A 749 -34.04 12.77 -10.84
N VAL A 750 -34.36 13.13 -12.06
CA VAL A 750 -35.73 13.12 -12.57
C VAL A 750 -36.03 11.79 -13.23
N ARG A 751 -37.11 11.13 -12.79
CA ARG A 751 -37.57 9.89 -13.42
C ARG A 751 -38.39 10.23 -14.66
N GLY A 752 -38.03 9.66 -15.81
CA GLY A 752 -38.87 9.62 -17.02
C GLY A 752 -40.06 8.69 -16.85
N ALA A 753 -41.04 8.77 -17.75
CA ALA A 753 -42.31 7.99 -17.65
C ALA A 753 -42.06 6.48 -17.51
N ASP A 754 -41.09 5.92 -18.28
CA ASP A 754 -40.73 4.50 -18.28
C ASP A 754 -39.21 4.28 -18.16
N GLY A 755 -38.45 5.27 -17.67
CA GLY A 755 -36.99 5.25 -17.63
C GLY A 755 -36.40 5.39 -16.22
N PRO A 756 -35.06 5.34 -16.13
CA PRO A 756 -34.32 5.59 -14.89
C PRO A 756 -34.54 7.00 -14.34
N ALA A 757 -34.31 7.18 -13.05
CA ALA A 757 -34.10 8.53 -12.50
C ALA A 757 -32.71 9.01 -12.92
N ARG A 758 -32.64 10.14 -13.64
CA ARG A 758 -31.39 10.70 -14.18
C ARG A 758 -31.21 12.18 -13.82
N GLY A 759 -29.96 12.60 -13.74
CA GLY A 759 -29.61 14.01 -13.57
C GLY A 759 -28.10 14.22 -13.71
N GLU A 760 -27.72 15.43 -14.06
CA GLU A 760 -26.31 15.83 -14.17
C GLU A 760 -25.85 16.45 -12.86
N VAL A 761 -24.64 16.10 -12.43
CA VAL A 761 -23.94 16.69 -11.30
C VAL A 761 -22.57 17.18 -11.76
N ALA A 762 -22.11 18.29 -11.18
CA ALA A 762 -20.74 18.75 -11.35
C ALA A 762 -19.92 18.31 -10.13
N LEU A 763 -18.82 17.63 -10.36
CA LEU A 763 -17.81 17.30 -9.35
C LEU A 763 -16.71 18.34 -9.45
N ALA A 764 -16.45 19.04 -8.35
CA ALA A 764 -15.39 20.05 -8.31
C ALA A 764 -14.02 19.42 -8.61
N PRO A 765 -13.04 20.17 -9.14
CA PRO A 765 -11.67 19.69 -9.29
C PRO A 765 -11.13 19.14 -7.98
N ARG A 766 -10.36 18.05 -8.04
CA ARG A 766 -9.66 17.46 -6.90
C ARG A 766 -10.55 17.39 -5.66
N SER A 767 -11.63 16.63 -5.73
CA SER A 767 -12.66 16.63 -4.69
C SER A 767 -13.24 15.26 -4.39
N ILE A 768 -13.79 15.13 -3.19
CA ILE A 768 -14.63 14.01 -2.79
C ILE A 768 -16.03 14.55 -2.49
N THR A 769 -17.05 13.99 -3.14
CA THR A 769 -18.44 14.42 -2.97
C THR A 769 -19.30 13.24 -2.53
N THR A 770 -19.92 13.36 -1.37
CA THR A 770 -20.92 12.40 -0.91
C THR A 770 -22.32 12.94 -1.18
N PHE A 771 -23.09 12.21 -1.97
CA PHE A 771 -24.50 12.50 -2.22
C PHE A 771 -25.38 11.64 -1.31
N THR A 772 -26.32 12.26 -0.63
CA THR A 772 -27.30 11.55 0.20
C THR A 772 -28.72 11.83 -0.27
N ALA A 773 -29.55 10.80 -0.36
CA ALA A 773 -30.96 10.92 -0.67
C ALA A 773 -31.79 9.89 0.08
N PRO A 774 -32.87 10.28 0.79
CA PRO A 774 -33.83 9.33 1.27
C PRO A 774 -34.56 8.68 0.10
N ARG A 775 -34.73 7.34 0.15
CA ARG A 775 -35.49 6.57 -0.85
C ARG A 775 -36.98 6.56 -0.50
N GLY A 776 -37.34 6.61 0.80
CA GLY A 776 -38.58 6.47 1.53
C GLY A 776 -39.80 7.26 1.22
#